data_2335c872730810f9ad7f4ec16f69f4a9
#
_entry.id   2335c872730810f9ad7f4ec16f69f4a9
#
_cell.length_a   1.000
_cell.length_b   1.000
_cell.length_c   1.000
_cell.angle_alpha   90.00
_cell.angle_beta   90.00
_cell.angle_gamma   90.00
#
_symmetry.space_group_name_H-M   'P 1'
#
loop_
_entity.id
_entity.type
_entity.pdbx_description
1 polymer ?
#
loop_
_entity_poly.entity_id
_entity_poly.type
_entity_poly.pdbx_seq_one_letter_code
_entity_poly.pdbx_strand_id
1 'polypeptide(L)'
;MASSDVVSQLQTAVGDVYLIGRELAPGGMSRLFLATERSLDRQVVIKLLPPELATEVSAQRFQREMLITARLQHAHILPVLSAGAQGRLLYYVTPFIAGESLRHRIATDGALPVDETVRLLREVTGVLAFAHERGVVHRDLKPENILLQHGHAILADFGIARAVEEATRLSPDDRLTAAGLGLGTPGYMAPEQLAAEPEVDARADIYAMGVIAYEMLAGHAPFPGLTAGQLLVAHLTRAPEPLTACRAEVPEQLAQLVLRCMEKDPGARWQSAAELSAALDAFAVHATGHMRPRVEPAELPDSETTPPTSAVSGSLRSGLQAFERCDWNEAYAELGAANAVSVLAPQHLERLAEAAWWIGRGDECIRIRERAYAQYLAAGDLHRAAAVAIAVAEDHFHKLARSVAHGWLQRAERHLRELPEAIEHGWMARTQSMLAFEEERNLERADALATKAFEIARRLHDRDLQMLALQDRGRILVSQGRVAEGMPLIDEAMAAATSGQLGARTTGRTYCNMMSTCEKLADYRRAGEWNEEARDWCSQHAESGFPGICRVHRAELLRLRGSWPEAEEEARRASEELEDFLADVAGEAYYELGEIRLRMGDLKEADNLFRQAHELGRDPVPGLALLRLAQGQAESARALLDRALSDPLLSPLDRARLLPARAEVALVTGDRAVARATATELATIAESYASPALAAAAAFAQGLVELGEENFPRAAVSLRSAWRLWKESDLPYEAARARMLLGQAYRDSGNRADAELELQAAATSFERLGAATDIRLTAALLAG
;
A
#
# COMPACT_ATOMS: atom_id res chain seq x y z
N MET A 1 -1.68 -34.25 24.58
CA MET A 1 -0.33 -34.40 23.95
C MET A 1 0.61 -33.42 24.65
N ALA A 2 1.86 -33.81 24.91
CA ALA A 2 2.84 -32.89 25.51
C ALA A 2 3.13 -31.72 24.54
N SER A 3 3.35 -30.51 25.06
CA SER A 3 3.56 -29.28 24.27
C SER A 3 4.69 -29.42 23.22
N SER A 4 5.73 -30.18 23.52
CA SER A 4 6.84 -30.45 22.60
C SER A 4 6.49 -31.29 21.38
N ASP A 5 5.49 -32.16 21.49
CA ASP A 5 5.04 -33.04 20.40
C ASP A 5 4.24 -32.27 19.34
N VAL A 6 3.40 -31.33 19.78
CA VAL A 6 2.60 -30.47 18.89
C VAL A 6 3.49 -29.50 18.12
N VAL A 7 4.52 -28.90 18.76
CA VAL A 7 5.48 -28.01 18.09
C VAL A 7 6.26 -28.76 17.03
N SER A 8 6.71 -29.99 17.30
CA SER A 8 7.44 -30.82 16.34
C SER A 8 6.56 -31.20 15.13
N GLN A 9 5.30 -31.57 15.37
CA GLN A 9 4.35 -31.88 14.30
C GLN A 9 4.02 -30.65 13.46
N LEU A 10 3.81 -29.49 14.11
CA LEU A 10 3.54 -28.23 13.44
C LEU A 10 4.76 -27.78 12.60
N GLN A 11 5.99 -27.91 13.14
CA GLN A 11 7.22 -27.62 12.37
C GLN A 11 7.34 -28.50 11.12
N THR A 12 6.95 -29.77 11.24
CA THR A 12 6.91 -30.67 10.07
C THR A 12 5.85 -30.25 9.06
N ALA A 13 4.70 -29.74 9.53
CA ALA A 13 3.61 -29.29 8.69
C ALA A 13 3.93 -28.00 7.92
N VAL A 14 4.62 -27.05 8.56
CA VAL A 14 5.00 -25.78 7.94
C VAL A 14 6.32 -25.87 7.16
N GLY A 15 7.04 -27.00 7.26
CA GLY A 15 8.27 -27.29 6.55
C GLY A 15 9.38 -26.29 6.83
N ASP A 16 10.14 -25.96 5.79
CA ASP A 16 11.24 -25.00 5.86
C ASP A 16 10.81 -23.56 5.62
N VAL A 17 9.52 -23.31 5.36
CA VAL A 17 9.01 -21.96 5.10
C VAL A 17 8.98 -21.14 6.38
N TYR A 18 8.54 -21.74 7.48
CA TYR A 18 8.42 -21.07 8.77
C TYR A 18 9.25 -21.75 9.86
N LEU A 19 9.97 -20.97 10.65
CA LEU A 19 10.66 -21.42 11.84
C LEU A 19 9.80 -21.11 13.06
N ILE A 20 9.29 -22.14 13.73
CA ILE A 20 8.43 -21.94 14.90
C ILE A 20 9.27 -21.50 16.09
N GLY A 21 8.86 -20.40 16.70
CA GLY A 21 9.44 -19.85 17.91
C GLY A 21 8.64 -20.23 19.17
N ARG A 22 8.29 -19.23 19.98
CA ARG A 22 7.55 -19.42 21.24
C ARG A 22 6.04 -19.42 21.05
N GLU A 23 5.34 -20.11 21.92
CA GLU A 23 3.89 -19.99 22.05
C GLU A 23 3.54 -18.63 22.69
N LEU A 24 2.62 -17.86 22.08
CA LEU A 24 2.28 -16.51 22.52
C LEU A 24 1.30 -16.50 23.69
N ALA A 25 0.33 -17.41 23.70
CA ALA A 25 -0.61 -17.58 24.81
C ALA A 25 -1.05 -19.04 24.92
N PRO A 26 -0.87 -19.69 26.08
CA PRO A 26 -1.53 -20.95 26.38
C PRO A 26 -2.94 -20.65 26.90
N GLY A 27 -3.97 -20.95 26.12
CA GLY A 27 -5.34 -20.85 26.63
C GLY A 27 -6.35 -20.37 25.58
N GLY A 28 -7.45 -21.09 25.49
CA GLY A 28 -8.54 -20.83 24.56
C GLY A 28 -8.65 -21.88 23.46
N MET A 29 -9.53 -21.65 22.50
CA MET A 29 -9.87 -22.59 21.42
C MET A 29 -8.77 -22.79 20.38
N SER A 30 -7.70 -22.01 20.39
CA SER A 30 -6.61 -22.07 19.40
C SER A 30 -5.29 -21.81 20.08
N ARG A 31 -4.22 -22.43 19.57
CA ARG A 31 -2.85 -22.20 20.03
C ARG A 31 -2.16 -21.24 19.06
N LEU A 32 -1.52 -20.21 19.58
CA LEU A 32 -0.83 -19.17 18.82
C LEU A 32 0.68 -19.33 18.98
N PHE A 33 1.39 -19.45 17.87
CA PHE A 33 2.83 -19.58 17.86
C PHE A 33 3.43 -18.38 17.11
N LEU A 34 4.35 -17.67 17.76
CA LEU A 34 5.23 -16.74 17.05
C LEU A 34 6.19 -17.57 16.22
N ALA A 35 6.30 -17.27 14.95
CA ALA A 35 7.21 -17.92 14.03
C ALA A 35 7.92 -16.87 13.16
N THR A 36 9.02 -17.28 12.54
CA THR A 36 9.73 -16.47 11.57
C THR A 36 9.57 -17.08 10.19
N GLU A 37 9.06 -16.33 9.25
CA GLU A 37 9.07 -16.70 7.84
C GLU A 37 10.50 -16.58 7.30
N ARG A 38 11.12 -17.72 6.95
CA ARG A 38 12.55 -17.79 6.61
C ARG A 38 12.91 -17.04 5.34
N SER A 39 11.98 -16.96 4.38
CA SER A 39 12.22 -16.30 3.10
C SER A 39 12.33 -14.78 3.21
N LEU A 40 11.63 -14.17 4.17
CA LEU A 40 11.54 -12.72 4.36
C LEU A 40 12.09 -12.25 5.73
N ASP A 41 12.55 -13.18 6.56
CA ASP A 41 13.00 -12.97 7.96
C ASP A 41 12.04 -12.13 8.80
N ARG A 42 10.72 -12.25 8.51
CA ARG A 42 9.68 -11.51 9.20
C ARG A 42 8.96 -12.36 10.23
N GLN A 43 8.50 -11.69 11.28
CA GLN A 43 7.68 -12.34 12.30
C GLN A 43 6.25 -12.56 11.79
N VAL A 44 5.75 -13.75 12.02
CA VAL A 44 4.38 -14.16 11.70
C VAL A 44 3.78 -14.88 12.89
N VAL A 45 2.46 -14.96 12.92
CA VAL A 45 1.72 -15.76 13.89
C VAL A 45 1.11 -16.96 13.19
N ILE A 46 1.43 -18.16 13.67
CA ILE A 46 0.78 -19.39 13.21
C ILE A 46 -0.30 -19.74 14.23
N LYS A 47 -1.54 -19.74 13.79
CA LYS A 47 -2.69 -20.14 14.60
C LYS A 47 -3.08 -21.57 14.26
N LEU A 48 -2.97 -22.43 15.27
CA LEU A 48 -3.31 -23.84 15.19
C LEU A 48 -4.72 -24.05 15.77
N LEU A 49 -5.60 -24.63 14.96
CA LEU A 49 -6.95 -25.00 15.41
C LEU A 49 -6.93 -26.23 16.31
N PRO A 50 -7.89 -26.39 17.23
CA PRO A 50 -7.98 -27.57 18.10
C PRO A 50 -8.08 -28.86 17.31
N PRO A 51 -7.39 -29.93 17.73
CA PRO A 51 -7.40 -31.23 17.02
C PRO A 51 -8.81 -31.87 16.97
N GLU A 52 -9.69 -31.50 17.91
CA GLU A 52 -11.06 -31.95 17.97
C GLU A 52 -11.85 -31.44 16.75
N LEU A 53 -11.65 -30.20 16.38
CA LEU A 53 -12.27 -29.58 15.20
C LEU A 53 -11.71 -30.16 13.89
N ALA A 54 -10.47 -30.59 13.87
CA ALA A 54 -9.84 -31.16 12.67
C ALA A 54 -10.42 -32.55 12.27
N THR A 55 -11.16 -33.21 13.15
CA THR A 55 -11.85 -34.48 12.83
C THR A 55 -13.19 -34.26 12.15
N GLU A 56 -13.79 -33.11 12.32
CA GLU A 56 -15.14 -32.78 11.85
C GLU A 56 -15.10 -31.89 10.60
N VAL A 57 -14.05 -31.05 10.47
CA VAL A 57 -13.83 -30.16 9.32
C VAL A 57 -13.02 -30.88 8.24
N SER A 58 -13.55 -31.02 7.03
CA SER A 58 -12.71 -31.50 5.93
C SER A 58 -11.65 -30.43 5.59
N ALA A 59 -10.41 -30.87 5.40
CA ALA A 59 -9.29 -30.02 5.02
C ALA A 59 -9.60 -29.14 3.78
N GLN A 60 -10.38 -29.66 2.83
CA GLN A 60 -10.82 -28.94 1.64
C GLN A 60 -11.79 -27.78 1.93
N ARG A 61 -12.71 -27.96 2.89
CA ARG A 61 -13.64 -26.89 3.31
C ARG A 61 -12.89 -25.78 4.04
N PHE A 62 -12.00 -26.15 4.95
CA PHE A 62 -11.15 -25.19 5.64
C PHE A 62 -10.34 -24.34 4.66
N GLN A 63 -9.66 -24.98 3.69
CA GLN A 63 -8.90 -24.26 2.66
C GLN A 63 -9.79 -23.32 1.84
N ARG A 64 -11.02 -23.73 1.50
CA ARG A 64 -11.97 -22.90 0.75
C ARG A 64 -12.39 -21.66 1.53
N GLU A 65 -12.69 -21.78 2.82
CA GLU A 65 -13.05 -20.65 3.68
C GLU A 65 -11.84 -19.71 3.89
N MET A 66 -10.64 -20.27 4.05
CA MET A 66 -9.42 -19.45 4.13
C MET A 66 -9.15 -18.68 2.83
N LEU A 67 -9.46 -19.24 1.67
CA LEU A 67 -9.37 -18.53 0.38
C LEU A 67 -10.37 -17.37 0.29
N ILE A 68 -11.56 -17.50 0.86
CA ILE A 68 -12.55 -16.42 0.91
C ILE A 68 -12.04 -15.30 1.83
N THR A 69 -11.53 -15.65 3.00
CA THR A 69 -10.94 -14.70 3.95
C THR A 69 -9.70 -13.99 3.39
N ALA A 70 -8.84 -14.73 2.70
CA ALA A 70 -7.63 -14.16 2.07
C ALA A 70 -7.93 -13.13 0.96
N ARG A 71 -9.16 -13.13 0.40
CA ARG A 71 -9.62 -12.12 -0.56
C ARG A 71 -10.10 -10.83 0.09
N LEU A 72 -10.29 -10.81 1.41
CA LEU A 72 -10.63 -9.61 2.15
C LEU A 72 -9.37 -8.76 2.35
N GLN A 73 -9.07 -7.90 1.40
CA GLN A 73 -7.95 -6.96 1.47
C GLN A 73 -8.45 -5.61 1.95
N HIS A 74 -8.08 -5.24 3.18
CA HIS A 74 -8.45 -3.98 3.81
C HIS A 74 -7.39 -3.58 4.84
N ALA A 75 -7.06 -2.30 4.97
CA ALA A 75 -6.01 -1.80 5.87
C ALA A 75 -6.25 -2.19 7.35
N HIS A 76 -7.51 -2.31 7.75
CA HIS A 76 -7.92 -2.69 9.10
C HIS A 76 -8.39 -4.16 9.21
N ILE A 77 -8.02 -5.03 8.27
CA ILE A 77 -8.21 -6.49 8.35
C ILE A 77 -6.85 -7.15 8.39
N LEU A 78 -6.63 -8.02 9.38
CA LEU A 78 -5.41 -8.82 9.44
C LEU A 78 -5.41 -9.86 8.30
N PRO A 79 -4.51 -9.75 7.31
CA PRO A 79 -4.53 -10.64 6.16
C PRO A 79 -4.10 -12.06 6.52
N VAL A 80 -4.69 -13.07 5.87
CA VAL A 80 -4.21 -14.44 5.91
C VAL A 80 -3.11 -14.62 4.86
N LEU A 81 -1.89 -14.92 5.29
CA LEU A 81 -0.73 -15.11 4.42
C LEU A 81 -0.70 -16.49 3.78
N SER A 82 -1.03 -17.51 4.57
CA SER A 82 -1.12 -18.89 4.12
C SER A 82 -2.01 -19.71 5.05
N ALA A 83 -2.52 -20.84 4.57
CA ALA A 83 -3.25 -21.81 5.36
C ALA A 83 -2.87 -23.22 4.94
N GLY A 84 -2.84 -24.15 5.90
CA GLY A 84 -2.45 -25.53 5.64
C GLY A 84 -3.26 -26.53 6.45
N ALA A 85 -3.28 -27.76 5.90
CA ALA A 85 -3.86 -28.92 6.55
C ALA A 85 -2.92 -30.11 6.40
N GLN A 86 -2.47 -30.70 7.52
CA GLN A 86 -1.61 -31.89 7.48
C GLN A 86 -2.05 -32.87 8.58
N GLY A 87 -2.57 -34.01 8.17
CA GLY A 87 -3.15 -34.96 9.10
C GLY A 87 -4.32 -34.37 9.87
N ARG A 88 -4.17 -34.26 11.20
CA ARG A 88 -5.16 -33.65 12.11
C ARG A 88 -4.82 -32.21 12.50
N LEU A 89 -3.82 -31.60 11.85
CA LEU A 89 -3.43 -30.21 12.11
C LEU A 89 -4.03 -29.31 11.03
N LEU A 90 -4.86 -28.36 11.45
CA LEU A 90 -5.36 -27.27 10.63
C LEU A 90 -4.75 -25.97 11.17
N TYR A 91 -4.07 -25.21 10.32
CA TYR A 91 -3.41 -23.96 10.71
C TYR A 91 -3.52 -22.91 9.63
N TYR A 92 -3.41 -21.67 10.05
CA TYR A 92 -3.22 -20.52 9.14
C TYR A 92 -2.19 -19.56 9.72
N VAL A 93 -1.63 -18.75 8.85
CA VAL A 93 -0.53 -17.83 9.12
C VAL A 93 -0.97 -16.42 8.84
N THR A 94 -0.69 -15.50 9.77
CA THR A 94 -0.95 -14.07 9.65
C THR A 94 0.31 -13.28 9.98
N PRO A 95 0.44 -12.01 9.57
CA PRO A 95 1.49 -11.14 10.06
C PRO A 95 1.46 -11.04 11.59
N PHE A 96 2.63 -10.88 12.21
CA PHE A 96 2.71 -10.48 13.61
C PHE A 96 2.48 -8.97 13.72
N ILE A 97 1.47 -8.57 14.48
CA ILE A 97 1.19 -7.15 14.77
C ILE A 97 1.87 -6.76 16.06
N ALA A 98 2.82 -5.83 15.98
CA ALA A 98 3.47 -5.25 17.14
C ALA A 98 2.51 -4.24 17.79
N GLY A 99 1.71 -4.71 18.76
CA GLY A 99 0.68 -3.94 19.44
C GLY A 99 0.00 -4.76 20.53
N GLU A 100 -1.11 -4.27 21.04
CA GLU A 100 -1.91 -4.95 22.05
C GLU A 100 -3.32 -5.25 21.53
N SER A 101 -4.05 -6.16 22.17
CA SER A 101 -5.47 -6.36 21.86
C SER A 101 -6.33 -5.32 22.59
N LEU A 102 -7.50 -4.99 22.02
CA LEU A 102 -8.49 -4.14 22.69
C LEU A 102 -8.89 -4.72 24.06
N ARG A 103 -8.86 -6.05 24.21
CA ARG A 103 -9.04 -6.74 25.50
C ARG A 103 -8.00 -6.29 26.53
N HIS A 104 -6.73 -6.28 26.14
CA HIS A 104 -5.65 -5.85 27.04
C HIS A 104 -5.78 -4.38 27.40
N ARG A 105 -6.10 -3.54 26.45
CA ARG A 105 -6.33 -2.11 26.61
C ARG A 105 -7.45 -1.82 27.62
N ILE A 106 -8.63 -2.47 27.45
CA ILE A 106 -9.76 -2.31 28.38
C ILE A 106 -9.41 -2.85 29.78
N ALA A 107 -8.69 -3.98 29.86
CA ALA A 107 -8.29 -4.56 31.13
C ALA A 107 -7.29 -3.69 31.90
N THR A 108 -6.45 -2.94 31.21
CA THR A 108 -5.42 -2.06 31.79
C THR A 108 -5.99 -0.71 32.19
N ASP A 109 -6.74 -0.08 31.32
CA ASP A 109 -7.17 1.32 31.47
C ASP A 109 -8.61 1.46 31.96
N GLY A 110 -9.41 0.39 31.94
CA GLY A 110 -10.84 0.42 32.23
C GLY A 110 -11.64 1.09 31.12
N ALA A 111 -12.50 2.04 31.47
CA ALA A 111 -13.29 2.79 30.51
C ALA A 111 -12.41 3.71 29.63
N LEU A 112 -12.52 3.56 28.32
CA LEU A 112 -11.75 4.35 27.36
C LEU A 112 -12.34 5.77 27.20
N PRO A 113 -11.54 6.76 26.75
CA PRO A 113 -12.04 8.09 26.36
C PRO A 113 -13.14 7.97 25.29
N VAL A 114 -14.13 8.85 25.36
CA VAL A 114 -15.29 8.81 24.43
C VAL A 114 -14.85 9.03 22.99
N ASP A 115 -13.94 9.95 22.74
CA ASP A 115 -13.38 10.25 21.41
C ASP A 115 -12.57 9.09 20.84
N GLU A 116 -11.74 8.42 21.67
CA GLU A 116 -11.03 7.20 21.28
C GLU A 116 -12.02 6.07 20.96
N THR A 117 -13.03 5.87 21.79
CA THR A 117 -14.07 4.87 21.56
C THR A 117 -14.80 5.11 20.25
N VAL A 118 -15.24 6.34 19.98
CA VAL A 118 -15.93 6.70 18.71
C VAL A 118 -15.03 6.44 17.50
N ARG A 119 -13.74 6.77 17.59
CA ARG A 119 -12.78 6.51 16.52
C ARG A 119 -12.64 5.02 16.24
N LEU A 120 -12.39 4.21 17.28
CA LEU A 120 -12.27 2.75 17.14
C LEU A 120 -13.56 2.11 16.61
N LEU A 121 -14.72 2.57 17.08
CA LEU A 121 -16.02 2.12 16.57
C LEU A 121 -16.17 2.39 15.07
N ARG A 122 -15.78 3.58 14.61
CA ARG A 122 -15.86 3.94 13.19
C ARG A 122 -14.95 3.07 12.34
N GLU A 123 -13.71 2.83 12.79
CA GLU A 123 -12.75 1.97 12.10
C GLU A 123 -13.30 0.54 11.96
N VAL A 124 -13.71 -0.09 13.08
CA VAL A 124 -14.22 -1.47 13.06
C VAL A 124 -15.54 -1.58 12.30
N THR A 125 -16.45 -0.62 12.46
CA THR A 125 -17.74 -0.63 11.73
C THR A 125 -17.54 -0.46 10.22
N GLY A 126 -16.56 0.35 9.79
CA GLY A 126 -16.17 0.48 8.39
C GLY A 126 -15.64 -0.83 7.81
N VAL A 127 -14.82 -1.56 8.58
CA VAL A 127 -14.34 -2.90 8.22
C VAL A 127 -15.50 -3.90 8.08
N LEU A 128 -16.42 -3.91 9.03
CA LEU A 128 -17.59 -4.79 8.98
C LEU A 128 -18.46 -4.48 7.75
N ALA A 129 -18.70 -3.20 7.43
CA ALA A 129 -19.44 -2.81 6.24
C ALA A 129 -18.77 -3.35 4.96
N PHE A 130 -17.46 -3.21 4.85
CA PHE A 130 -16.67 -3.73 3.74
C PHE A 130 -16.78 -5.25 3.57
N ALA A 131 -16.72 -6.01 4.69
CA ALA A 131 -16.82 -7.47 4.68
C ALA A 131 -18.25 -7.94 4.34
N HIS A 132 -19.25 -7.30 4.95
CA HIS A 132 -20.67 -7.63 4.74
C HIS A 132 -21.12 -7.40 3.29
N GLU A 133 -20.66 -6.34 2.63
CA GLU A 133 -20.92 -6.10 1.20
C GLU A 133 -20.37 -7.22 0.30
N ARG A 134 -19.37 -7.95 0.77
CA ARG A 134 -18.78 -9.12 0.09
C ARG A 134 -19.34 -10.46 0.55
N GLY A 135 -20.42 -10.42 1.33
CA GLY A 135 -21.09 -11.62 1.85
C GLY A 135 -20.34 -12.34 2.97
N VAL A 136 -19.36 -11.68 3.60
CA VAL A 136 -18.56 -12.26 4.70
C VAL A 136 -19.01 -11.63 6.03
N VAL A 137 -19.52 -12.46 6.95
CA VAL A 137 -19.90 -12.10 8.31
C VAL A 137 -18.85 -12.63 9.27
N HIS A 138 -18.43 -11.84 10.26
CA HIS A 138 -17.35 -12.19 11.19
C HIS A 138 -17.72 -13.29 12.16
N ARG A 139 -18.91 -13.18 12.80
CA ARG A 139 -19.54 -14.14 13.72
C ARG A 139 -18.87 -14.41 15.07
N ASP A 140 -17.60 -14.01 15.26
CA ASP A 140 -16.88 -14.12 16.55
C ASP A 140 -16.18 -12.78 16.86
N LEU A 141 -16.93 -11.67 16.74
CA LEU A 141 -16.41 -10.34 17.04
C LEU A 141 -16.32 -10.15 18.56
N LYS A 142 -15.10 -9.84 19.03
CA LYS A 142 -14.79 -9.63 20.46
C LYS A 142 -13.51 -8.81 20.62
N PRO A 143 -13.25 -8.20 21.78
CA PRO A 143 -12.08 -7.36 21.99
C PRO A 143 -10.73 -8.06 21.78
N GLU A 144 -10.66 -9.37 21.95
CA GLU A 144 -9.46 -10.18 21.68
C GLU A 144 -9.09 -10.21 20.20
N ASN A 145 -10.10 -10.10 19.32
CA ASN A 145 -9.94 -10.13 17.86
C ASN A 145 -9.76 -8.72 17.26
N ILE A 146 -9.72 -7.68 18.08
CA ILE A 146 -9.40 -6.31 17.68
C ILE A 146 -8.01 -5.98 18.22
N LEU A 147 -7.04 -5.91 17.32
CA LEU A 147 -5.66 -5.54 17.64
C LEU A 147 -5.49 -4.02 17.46
N LEU A 148 -4.70 -3.41 18.33
CA LEU A 148 -4.41 -1.98 18.29
C LEU A 148 -2.94 -1.79 17.86
N GLN A 149 -2.73 -1.18 16.69
CA GLN A 149 -1.41 -0.82 16.19
C GLN A 149 -1.36 0.70 16.00
N HIS A 150 -0.42 1.37 16.64
CA HIS A 150 -0.31 2.83 16.65
C HIS A 150 -1.64 3.55 16.95
N GLY A 151 -2.47 2.93 17.80
CA GLY A 151 -3.78 3.44 18.18
C GLY A 151 -4.92 3.13 17.21
N HIS A 152 -4.70 2.49 16.07
CA HIS A 152 -5.71 2.09 15.08
C HIS A 152 -6.14 0.64 15.26
N ALA A 153 -7.43 0.35 14.99
CA ALA A 153 -7.97 -0.99 15.09
C ALA A 153 -7.65 -1.83 13.85
N ILE A 154 -7.19 -3.06 14.08
CA ILE A 154 -7.01 -4.09 13.05
C ILE A 154 -7.84 -5.29 13.47
N LEU A 155 -8.80 -5.71 12.64
CA LEU A 155 -9.70 -6.81 12.92
C LEU A 155 -9.10 -8.13 12.44
N ALA A 156 -8.98 -9.08 13.37
CA ALA A 156 -8.40 -10.41 13.12
C ALA A 156 -9.50 -11.49 13.09
N ASP A 157 -9.18 -12.66 12.56
CA ASP A 157 -9.96 -13.89 12.64
C ASP A 157 -11.31 -13.90 11.91
N PHE A 158 -11.41 -13.22 10.75
CA PHE A 158 -12.58 -13.31 9.88
C PHE A 158 -12.88 -14.73 9.38
N GLY A 159 -14.15 -15.10 9.36
CA GLY A 159 -14.66 -16.27 8.62
C GLY A 159 -14.35 -17.65 9.24
N ILE A 160 -13.56 -17.73 10.31
CA ILE A 160 -13.15 -19.01 10.92
C ILE A 160 -14.32 -19.68 11.62
N ALA A 161 -15.19 -18.89 12.27
CA ALA A 161 -16.39 -19.40 12.93
C ALA A 161 -17.32 -20.12 11.95
N ARG A 162 -17.46 -19.63 10.72
CA ARG A 162 -18.27 -20.26 9.67
C ARG A 162 -17.70 -21.59 9.22
N ALA A 163 -16.38 -21.69 9.04
CA ALA A 163 -15.71 -22.94 8.66
C ALA A 163 -15.96 -24.03 9.73
N VAL A 164 -16.02 -23.62 10.98
CA VAL A 164 -16.29 -24.50 12.12
C VAL A 164 -17.78 -24.84 12.22
N GLU A 165 -18.70 -23.89 12.11
CA GLU A 165 -20.17 -24.10 12.16
C GLU A 165 -20.69 -24.98 11.02
N GLU A 166 -20.22 -24.78 9.79
CA GLU A 166 -20.61 -25.61 8.64
C GLU A 166 -20.06 -27.04 8.72
N ALA A 167 -18.98 -27.23 9.48
CA ALA A 167 -18.38 -28.52 9.70
C ALA A 167 -19.04 -29.31 10.82
N THR A 168 -19.57 -28.61 11.81
CA THR A 168 -20.28 -29.17 12.96
C THR A 168 -21.79 -29.22 12.75
N ARG A 169 -22.31 -29.41 11.54
CA ARG A 169 -23.73 -29.69 11.30
C ARG A 169 -24.14 -31.02 11.94
N LEU A 170 -24.08 -31.01 13.27
CA LEU A 170 -24.67 -32.01 14.17
C LEU A 170 -26.19 -31.84 14.19
N SER A 171 -26.89 -32.92 14.53
CA SER A 171 -28.34 -32.92 14.69
C SER A 171 -28.80 -31.89 15.75
N PRO A 172 -30.05 -31.41 15.73
CA PRO A 172 -30.54 -30.38 16.66
C PRO A 172 -30.30 -30.69 18.15
N ASP A 173 -30.26 -31.96 18.53
CA ASP A 173 -30.06 -32.41 19.93
C ASP A 173 -28.57 -32.35 20.37
N ASP A 174 -27.63 -32.43 19.46
CA ASP A 174 -26.20 -32.34 19.75
C ASP A 174 -25.70 -30.90 19.88
N ARG A 175 -26.45 -29.92 19.40
CA ARG A 175 -26.09 -28.49 19.46
C ARG A 175 -26.12 -27.90 20.85
N LEU A 176 -27.02 -28.37 21.69
CA LEU A 176 -27.12 -27.96 23.12
C LEU A 176 -25.93 -28.45 23.96
N THR A 177 -25.31 -29.58 23.59
CA THR A 177 -24.12 -30.12 24.25
C THR A 177 -22.84 -29.50 23.69
N ALA A 178 -22.82 -29.07 22.41
CA ALA A 178 -21.71 -28.33 21.78
C ALA A 178 -21.58 -26.89 22.32
N ALA A 179 -22.66 -26.28 22.81
CA ALA A 179 -22.62 -25.02 23.56
C ALA A 179 -21.81 -25.12 24.87
N GLY A 180 -21.65 -26.34 25.41
CA GLY A 180 -20.74 -26.65 26.53
C GLY A 180 -19.28 -26.90 26.10
N LEU A 181 -19.01 -27.11 24.82
CA LEU A 181 -17.69 -27.40 24.24
C LEU A 181 -17.02 -26.16 23.56
N GLY A 182 -17.38 -24.96 24.00
CA GLY A 182 -16.49 -23.82 23.80
C GLY A 182 -16.48 -23.18 22.39
N LEU A 183 -17.60 -23.15 21.65
CA LEU A 183 -17.71 -22.34 20.41
C LEU A 183 -18.02 -20.87 20.75
N GLY A 184 -17.00 -20.03 20.86
CA GLY A 184 -17.10 -18.58 21.08
C GLY A 184 -17.16 -18.17 22.56
N THR A 185 -16.89 -16.89 22.83
CA THR A 185 -17.02 -16.30 24.17
C THR A 185 -18.47 -15.83 24.34
N PRO A 186 -19.33 -16.47 25.18
CA PRO A 186 -20.77 -16.19 25.22
C PRO A 186 -21.14 -14.73 25.48
N GLY A 187 -20.20 -13.95 26.02
CA GLY A 187 -20.41 -12.55 26.38
C GLY A 187 -20.58 -11.56 25.23
N TYR A 188 -20.32 -11.96 23.97
CA TYR A 188 -20.43 -11.10 22.79
C TYR A 188 -21.38 -11.67 21.73
N MET A 189 -21.91 -12.87 21.95
CA MET A 189 -22.80 -13.51 20.99
C MET A 189 -24.17 -12.83 20.93
N ALA A 190 -24.67 -12.68 19.73
CA ALA A 190 -26.00 -12.17 19.49
C ALA A 190 -27.09 -13.17 19.95
N PRO A 191 -28.28 -12.70 20.33
CA PRO A 191 -29.40 -13.57 20.77
C PRO A 191 -29.72 -14.70 19.79
N GLU A 192 -29.76 -14.43 18.48
CA GLU A 192 -30.02 -15.40 17.41
C GLU A 192 -28.89 -16.44 17.26
N GLN A 193 -27.64 -16.09 17.58
CA GLN A 193 -26.55 -17.06 17.66
C GLN A 193 -26.70 -17.99 18.85
N LEU A 194 -27.07 -17.43 20.00
CA LEU A 194 -27.31 -18.21 21.23
C LEU A 194 -28.53 -19.10 21.12
N ALA A 195 -29.56 -18.67 20.38
CA ALA A 195 -30.76 -19.46 20.08
C ALA A 195 -30.51 -20.52 18.99
N ALA A 196 -29.30 -20.57 18.39
CA ALA A 196 -28.94 -21.45 17.29
C ALA A 196 -29.92 -21.34 16.10
N GLU A 197 -30.35 -20.12 15.77
CA GLU A 197 -31.21 -19.87 14.62
C GLU A 197 -30.53 -20.29 13.31
N PRO A 198 -31.27 -20.80 12.31
CA PRO A 198 -30.68 -21.34 11.09
C PRO A 198 -30.02 -20.28 10.19
N GLU A 199 -30.44 -19.02 10.29
CA GLU A 199 -29.95 -17.91 9.48
C GLU A 199 -29.42 -16.77 10.36
N VAL A 200 -28.13 -16.80 10.66
CA VAL A 200 -27.40 -15.70 11.33
C VAL A 200 -26.75 -14.82 10.28
N ASP A 201 -27.20 -13.56 10.18
CA ASP A 201 -26.71 -12.60 9.19
C ASP A 201 -25.76 -11.54 9.80
N ALA A 202 -25.44 -10.50 9.02
CA ALA A 202 -24.53 -9.41 9.38
C ALA A 202 -24.93 -8.63 10.65
N ARG A 203 -26.20 -8.69 11.06
CA ARG A 203 -26.71 -8.00 12.25
C ARG A 203 -26.23 -8.64 13.57
N ALA A 204 -25.72 -9.85 13.51
CA ALA A 204 -25.04 -10.48 14.66
C ALA A 204 -23.71 -9.75 14.99
N ASP A 205 -22.93 -9.36 13.98
CA ASP A 205 -21.71 -8.56 14.19
C ASP A 205 -22.04 -7.17 14.75
N ILE A 206 -23.17 -6.58 14.33
CA ILE A 206 -23.65 -5.29 14.86
C ILE A 206 -23.99 -5.40 16.35
N TYR A 207 -24.61 -6.49 16.77
CA TYR A 207 -24.86 -6.74 18.19
C TYR A 207 -23.57 -6.86 19.00
N ALA A 208 -22.62 -7.68 18.52
CA ALA A 208 -21.31 -7.84 19.14
C ALA A 208 -20.54 -6.50 19.23
N MET A 209 -20.64 -5.66 18.18
CA MET A 209 -20.07 -4.32 18.17
C MET A 209 -20.70 -3.43 19.24
N GLY A 210 -22.02 -3.53 19.45
CA GLY A 210 -22.72 -2.82 20.53
C GLY A 210 -22.21 -3.22 21.91
N VAL A 211 -22.00 -4.52 22.15
CA VAL A 211 -21.44 -5.05 23.41
C VAL A 211 -20.02 -4.53 23.64
N ILE A 212 -19.17 -4.54 22.62
CA ILE A 212 -17.79 -4.01 22.68
C ILE A 212 -17.79 -2.50 22.95
N ALA A 213 -18.68 -1.76 22.28
CA ALA A 213 -18.83 -0.33 22.48
C ALA A 213 -19.25 0.01 23.91
N TYR A 214 -20.21 -0.76 24.43
CA TYR A 214 -20.64 -0.63 25.82
C TYR A 214 -19.47 -0.86 26.79
N GLU A 215 -18.69 -1.93 26.57
CA GLU A 215 -17.56 -2.26 27.43
C GLU A 215 -16.45 -1.20 27.36
N MET A 216 -16.13 -0.65 26.18
CA MET A 216 -15.20 0.45 26.06
C MET A 216 -15.64 1.70 26.82
N LEU A 217 -16.93 2.03 26.79
CA LEU A 217 -17.46 3.23 27.43
C LEU A 217 -17.66 3.07 28.94
N ALA A 218 -18.16 1.91 29.38
CA ALA A 218 -18.45 1.63 30.78
C ALA A 218 -17.24 1.07 31.57
N GLY A 219 -16.23 0.51 30.88
CA GLY A 219 -15.10 -0.19 31.50
C GLY A 219 -15.41 -1.61 31.96
N HIS A 220 -16.62 -2.10 31.75
CA HIS A 220 -17.06 -3.47 32.05
C HIS A 220 -18.11 -3.93 31.04
N ALA A 221 -18.25 -5.25 30.91
CA ALA A 221 -19.27 -5.83 30.05
C ALA A 221 -20.70 -5.46 30.52
N PRO A 222 -21.72 -5.48 29.62
CA PRO A 222 -23.10 -5.06 29.95
C PRO A 222 -23.76 -5.86 31.09
N PHE A 223 -23.32 -7.09 31.30
CA PHE A 223 -23.88 -8.01 32.29
C PHE A 223 -22.79 -8.61 33.18
N PRO A 224 -22.14 -7.82 34.06
CA PRO A 224 -21.04 -8.28 34.90
C PRO A 224 -21.46 -9.21 36.00
N GLY A 225 -20.56 -10.11 36.43
CA GLY A 225 -20.75 -10.95 37.63
C GLY A 225 -21.71 -12.13 37.46
N LEU A 226 -22.22 -12.41 36.25
CA LEU A 226 -23.13 -13.53 35.99
C LEU A 226 -22.35 -14.82 35.67
N THR A 227 -22.93 -15.97 36.04
CA THR A 227 -22.44 -17.28 35.57
C THR A 227 -22.70 -17.43 34.07
N ALA A 228 -21.98 -18.35 33.40
CA ALA A 228 -22.14 -18.56 31.96
C ALA A 228 -23.58 -18.78 31.52
N GLY A 229 -24.35 -19.60 32.26
CA GLY A 229 -25.78 -19.84 32.00
C GLY A 229 -26.64 -18.58 32.19
N GLN A 230 -26.38 -17.80 33.26
CA GLN A 230 -27.10 -16.55 33.52
C GLN A 230 -26.75 -15.47 32.48
N LEU A 231 -25.51 -15.45 31.98
CA LEU A 231 -25.05 -14.54 30.95
C LEU A 231 -25.77 -14.83 29.60
N LEU A 232 -25.92 -16.09 29.24
CA LEU A 232 -26.73 -16.50 28.07
C LEU A 232 -28.15 -15.97 28.17
N VAL A 233 -28.82 -16.18 29.32
CA VAL A 233 -30.20 -15.69 29.56
C VAL A 233 -30.23 -14.15 29.48
N ALA A 234 -29.21 -13.46 30.02
CA ALA A 234 -29.16 -12.01 30.00
C ALA A 234 -29.04 -11.46 28.56
N HIS A 235 -28.20 -12.06 27.72
CA HIS A 235 -28.10 -11.67 26.29
C HIS A 235 -29.42 -11.92 25.55
N LEU A 236 -30.16 -12.97 25.88
CA LEU A 236 -31.45 -13.26 25.27
C LEU A 236 -32.58 -12.32 25.74
N THR A 237 -32.59 -11.91 27.02
CA THR A 237 -33.80 -11.33 27.60
C THR A 237 -33.64 -10.00 28.34
N ARG A 238 -32.41 -9.63 28.77
CA ARG A 238 -32.21 -8.44 29.60
C ARG A 238 -31.73 -7.25 28.75
N ALA A 239 -32.31 -6.08 29.01
CA ALA A 239 -31.72 -4.81 28.56
C ALA A 239 -30.47 -4.50 29.40
N PRO A 240 -29.39 -3.96 28.82
CA PRO A 240 -28.25 -3.50 29.59
C PRO A 240 -28.60 -2.26 30.40
N GLU A 241 -27.80 -1.97 31.42
CA GLU A 241 -27.91 -0.72 32.17
C GLU A 241 -27.63 0.47 31.23
N PRO A 242 -28.37 1.60 31.34
CA PRO A 242 -28.09 2.77 30.53
C PRO A 242 -26.65 3.26 30.71
N LEU A 243 -25.93 3.50 29.62
CA LEU A 243 -24.54 3.96 29.66
C LEU A 243 -24.37 5.28 30.40
N THR A 244 -25.36 6.17 30.33
CA THR A 244 -25.37 7.47 31.04
C THR A 244 -25.52 7.30 32.57
N ALA A 245 -26.05 6.17 33.04
CA ALA A 245 -26.05 5.82 34.44
C ALA A 245 -24.70 5.26 34.92
N CYS A 246 -24.01 4.49 34.05
CA CYS A 246 -22.67 3.97 34.32
C CYS A 246 -21.60 5.06 34.28
N ARG A 247 -21.71 6.00 33.30
CA ARG A 247 -20.77 7.08 33.07
C ARG A 247 -21.48 8.33 32.53
N ALA A 248 -21.65 9.32 33.40
CA ALA A 248 -22.38 10.57 33.06
C ALA A 248 -21.74 11.40 31.91
N GLU A 249 -20.46 11.18 31.62
CA GLU A 249 -19.74 11.86 30.53
C GLU A 249 -20.08 11.32 29.13
N VAL A 250 -20.74 10.17 29.04
CA VAL A 250 -21.14 9.57 27.75
C VAL A 250 -22.33 10.37 27.20
N PRO A 251 -22.21 10.98 26.00
CA PRO A 251 -23.33 11.70 25.41
C PRO A 251 -24.53 10.79 25.16
N GLU A 252 -25.73 11.27 25.49
CA GLU A 252 -26.98 10.53 25.33
C GLU A 252 -27.16 9.98 23.92
N GLN A 253 -26.80 10.75 22.89
CA GLN A 253 -26.86 10.31 21.50
C GLN A 253 -25.97 9.10 21.22
N LEU A 254 -24.73 9.09 21.76
CA LEU A 254 -23.83 7.95 21.62
C LEU A 254 -24.36 6.72 22.37
N ALA A 255 -24.89 6.93 23.60
CA ALA A 255 -25.51 5.85 24.37
C ALA A 255 -26.66 5.20 23.61
N GLN A 256 -27.52 5.99 22.97
CA GLN A 256 -28.62 5.47 22.14
C GLN A 256 -28.14 4.72 20.90
N LEU A 257 -27.09 5.20 20.21
CA LEU A 257 -26.49 4.49 19.06
C LEU A 257 -26.00 3.10 19.48
N VAL A 258 -25.30 2.99 20.61
CA VAL A 258 -24.76 1.74 21.16
C VAL A 258 -25.89 0.80 21.62
N LEU A 259 -26.88 1.32 22.37
CA LEU A 259 -28.00 0.52 22.85
C LEU A 259 -28.84 -0.05 21.70
N ARG A 260 -29.04 0.70 20.62
CA ARG A 260 -29.73 0.20 19.42
C ARG A 260 -28.99 -0.97 18.77
N CYS A 261 -27.66 -1.02 18.80
CA CYS A 261 -26.91 -2.20 18.35
C CYS A 261 -27.30 -3.45 19.18
N MET A 262 -27.59 -3.27 20.47
CA MET A 262 -27.85 -4.34 21.43
C MET A 262 -29.32 -4.74 21.56
N GLU A 263 -30.21 -4.25 20.70
CA GLU A 263 -31.60 -4.69 20.63
C GLU A 263 -31.68 -6.20 20.41
N LYS A 264 -32.63 -6.84 21.10
CA LYS A 264 -32.76 -8.30 21.08
C LYS A 264 -33.30 -8.81 19.74
N ASP A 265 -34.29 -8.10 19.20
CA ASP A 265 -34.80 -8.34 17.85
C ASP A 265 -33.83 -7.79 16.83
N PRO A 266 -33.25 -8.63 15.93
CA PRO A 266 -32.39 -8.15 14.83
C PRO A 266 -33.05 -7.08 13.94
N GLY A 267 -34.40 -7.11 13.83
CA GLY A 267 -35.16 -6.09 13.06
C GLY A 267 -35.15 -4.70 13.68
N ALA A 268 -34.95 -4.60 15.01
CA ALA A 268 -34.88 -3.32 15.73
C ALA A 268 -33.47 -2.68 15.72
N ARG A 269 -32.43 -3.45 15.36
CA ARG A 269 -31.03 -2.97 15.29
C ARG A 269 -30.80 -2.09 14.06
N TRP A 270 -29.59 -1.62 13.90
CA TRP A 270 -29.09 -1.11 12.63
C TRP A 270 -29.12 -2.23 11.57
N GLN A 271 -29.64 -1.94 10.38
CA GLN A 271 -29.85 -3.01 9.38
C GLN A 271 -28.58 -3.31 8.58
N SER A 272 -27.56 -2.45 8.63
CA SER A 272 -26.24 -2.71 8.09
C SER A 272 -25.15 -2.00 8.89
N ALA A 273 -23.93 -2.51 8.82
CA ALA A 273 -22.76 -1.85 9.40
C ALA A 273 -22.51 -0.48 8.74
N ALA A 274 -22.86 -0.31 7.46
CA ALA A 274 -22.79 0.96 6.76
C ALA A 274 -23.75 2.01 7.35
N GLU A 275 -24.97 1.61 7.72
CA GLU A 275 -25.95 2.48 8.41
C GLU A 275 -25.43 2.93 9.78
N LEU A 276 -24.85 2.01 10.57
CA LEU A 276 -24.22 2.32 11.85
C LEU A 276 -23.00 3.25 11.67
N SER A 277 -22.15 3.00 10.67
CA SER A 277 -21.00 3.86 10.37
C SER A 277 -21.43 5.29 10.05
N ALA A 278 -22.48 5.46 9.21
CA ALA A 278 -23.02 6.76 8.89
C ALA A 278 -23.59 7.48 10.13
N ALA A 279 -24.22 6.77 11.05
CA ALA A 279 -24.73 7.33 12.29
C ALA A 279 -23.60 7.78 13.24
N LEU A 280 -22.51 7.00 13.34
CA LEU A 280 -21.31 7.36 14.11
C LEU A 280 -20.59 8.56 13.49
N ASP A 281 -20.53 8.65 12.16
CA ASP A 281 -19.99 9.81 11.45
C ASP A 281 -20.81 11.07 11.75
N ALA A 282 -22.13 10.98 11.69
CA ALA A 282 -23.02 12.08 12.02
C ALA A 282 -22.86 12.52 13.48
N PHE A 283 -22.73 11.57 14.41
CA PHE A 283 -22.46 11.87 15.83
C PHE A 283 -21.11 12.59 16.00
N ALA A 284 -20.03 12.11 15.38
CA ALA A 284 -18.70 12.71 15.49
C ALA A 284 -18.69 14.17 14.98
N VAL A 285 -19.42 14.46 13.90
CA VAL A 285 -19.59 15.83 13.38
C VAL A 285 -20.31 16.73 14.38
N HIS A 286 -21.35 16.23 15.08
CA HIS A 286 -22.11 17.00 16.07
C HIS A 286 -21.35 17.17 17.39
N ALA A 287 -20.59 16.15 17.83
CA ALA A 287 -19.83 16.20 19.09
C ALA A 287 -18.69 17.24 19.02
N THR A 288 -18.03 17.40 17.87
CA THR A 288 -17.03 18.45 17.66
C THR A 288 -17.62 19.86 17.62
N GLY A 289 -18.94 19.98 17.40
CA GLY A 289 -19.68 21.27 17.43
C GLY A 289 -20.16 21.69 18.83
N HIS A 290 -20.14 20.81 19.84
CA HIS A 290 -20.79 21.08 21.14
C HIS A 290 -19.85 21.12 22.35
N MET A 291 -18.53 20.95 22.19
CA MET A 291 -17.57 21.18 23.27
C MET A 291 -17.09 22.64 23.31
N ARG A 292 -18.02 23.55 23.46
CA ARG A 292 -17.72 24.86 24.11
C ARG A 292 -18.29 24.79 25.53
N PRO A 293 -17.50 25.00 26.59
CA PRO A 293 -18.02 25.16 27.93
C PRO A 293 -18.91 26.41 27.91
N ARG A 294 -20.15 26.23 28.32
CA ARG A 294 -21.07 27.34 28.61
C ARG A 294 -20.53 28.07 29.82
N VAL A 295 -19.76 29.12 29.59
CA VAL A 295 -19.41 30.10 30.62
C VAL A 295 -20.65 30.97 30.82
N GLU A 296 -21.28 30.90 32.02
CA GLU A 296 -22.23 31.93 32.46
C GLU A 296 -21.54 33.29 32.49
N PRO A 297 -22.21 34.37 32.15
CA PRO A 297 -21.61 35.69 32.12
C PRO A 297 -21.32 36.16 33.54
N ALA A 298 -20.09 36.07 33.99
CA ALA A 298 -19.59 36.84 35.10
C ALA A 298 -19.24 38.24 34.56
N GLU A 299 -19.73 39.27 35.28
CA GLU A 299 -19.51 40.69 35.01
C GLU A 299 -18.01 40.99 34.82
N LEU A 300 -17.70 41.67 33.73
CA LEU A 300 -16.37 42.16 33.36
C LEU A 300 -15.91 43.27 34.33
N PRO A 301 -14.64 43.23 34.76
CA PRO A 301 -13.93 44.47 35.00
C PRO A 301 -13.27 44.90 33.69
N ASP A 302 -13.49 46.15 33.33
CA ASP A 302 -12.84 46.83 32.22
C ASP A 302 -11.31 46.68 32.31
N SER A 303 -10.70 46.01 31.34
CA SER A 303 -9.34 46.33 30.91
C SER A 303 -9.12 45.83 29.47
N GLU A 304 -8.94 46.82 28.63
CA GLU A 304 -8.54 46.73 27.22
C GLU A 304 -7.30 45.86 27.05
N THR A 305 -7.40 44.74 26.28
CA THR A 305 -6.38 44.26 25.37
C THR A 305 -7.03 43.27 24.39
N THR A 306 -7.67 43.79 23.38
CA THR A 306 -7.99 43.09 22.13
C THR A 306 -6.67 42.88 21.40
N PRO A 307 -6.28 41.65 21.01
CA PRO A 307 -5.15 41.49 20.07
C PRO A 307 -5.54 42.18 18.77
N PRO A 308 -4.65 42.97 18.18
CA PRO A 308 -5.02 43.86 17.09
C PRO A 308 -5.42 43.04 15.86
N THR A 309 -6.63 43.27 15.38
CA THR A 309 -7.18 42.79 14.10
C THR A 309 -6.21 43.05 12.91
N SER A 310 -5.28 44.00 13.08
CA SER A 310 -4.22 44.33 12.15
C SER A 310 -3.12 43.23 12.02
N ALA A 311 -2.81 42.50 13.10
CA ALA A 311 -1.78 41.46 13.06
C ALA A 311 -2.24 40.22 12.26
N VAL A 312 -3.48 39.76 12.47
CA VAL A 312 -4.07 38.64 11.72
C VAL A 312 -4.17 38.96 10.23
N SER A 313 -4.58 40.19 9.90
CA SER A 313 -4.63 40.67 8.51
C SER A 313 -3.22 40.85 7.91
N GLY A 314 -2.20 41.03 8.74
CA GLY A 314 -0.79 41.10 8.35
C GLY A 314 -0.26 39.70 7.96
N SER A 315 -0.33 38.74 8.86
CA SER A 315 0.15 37.37 8.61
C SER A 315 -0.61 36.69 7.47
N LEU A 316 -1.93 36.84 7.39
CA LEU A 316 -2.70 36.32 6.25
C LEU A 316 -2.21 36.91 4.92
N ARG A 317 -1.99 38.19 4.84
CA ARG A 317 -1.50 38.85 3.62
C ARG A 317 -0.07 38.40 3.27
N SER A 318 0.82 38.39 4.26
CA SER A 318 2.20 37.92 4.09
C SER A 318 2.23 36.45 3.59
N GLY A 319 1.45 35.58 4.23
CA GLY A 319 1.36 34.18 3.83
C GLY A 319 0.79 33.95 2.43
N LEU A 320 -0.21 34.77 2.01
CA LEU A 320 -0.73 34.71 0.63
C LEU A 320 0.30 35.21 -0.38
N GLN A 321 1.06 36.25 -0.08
CA GLN A 321 2.14 36.73 -0.94
C GLN A 321 3.31 35.75 -1.03
N ALA A 322 3.68 35.09 0.07
CA ALA A 322 4.67 34.02 0.06
C ALA A 322 4.21 32.84 -0.79
N PHE A 323 2.94 32.45 -0.68
CA PHE A 323 2.33 31.41 -1.51
C PHE A 323 2.43 31.72 -3.02
N GLU A 324 2.14 32.95 -3.41
CA GLU A 324 2.25 33.39 -4.82
C GLU A 324 3.71 33.40 -5.34
N ARG A 325 4.69 33.57 -4.45
CA ARG A 325 6.12 33.45 -4.80
C ARG A 325 6.67 32.03 -4.73
N CYS A 326 5.81 31.05 -4.35
CA CYS A 326 6.20 29.66 -4.08
C CYS A 326 7.21 29.52 -2.91
N ASP A 327 7.23 30.48 -1.98
CA ASP A 327 7.97 30.37 -0.73
C ASP A 327 7.12 29.59 0.29
N TRP A 328 7.21 28.27 0.18
CA TRP A 328 6.32 27.36 0.90
C TRP A 328 6.53 27.38 2.40
N ASN A 329 7.76 27.57 2.87
CA ASN A 329 8.08 27.67 4.30
C ASN A 329 7.48 28.93 4.91
N GLU A 330 7.68 30.10 4.29
CA GLU A 330 7.09 31.35 4.74
C GLU A 330 5.56 31.31 4.64
N ALA A 331 5.02 30.80 3.52
CA ALA A 331 3.57 30.65 3.33
C ALA A 331 2.93 29.79 4.43
N TYR A 332 3.52 28.64 4.72
CA TYR A 332 3.04 27.75 5.78
C TYR A 332 3.12 28.40 7.16
N ALA A 333 4.24 29.05 7.50
CA ALA A 333 4.42 29.71 8.80
C ALA A 333 3.41 30.83 9.01
N GLU A 334 3.26 31.74 8.03
CA GLU A 334 2.39 32.92 8.13
C GLU A 334 0.90 32.58 8.07
N LEU A 335 0.48 31.66 7.14
CA LEU A 335 -0.90 31.19 7.09
C LEU A 335 -1.24 30.36 8.34
N GLY A 336 -0.28 29.58 8.87
CA GLY A 336 -0.41 28.84 10.12
C GLY A 336 -0.61 29.77 11.32
N ALA A 337 0.17 30.85 11.41
CA ALA A 337 0.04 31.87 12.46
C ALA A 337 -1.34 32.56 12.38
N ALA A 338 -1.78 32.92 11.18
CA ALA A 338 -3.11 33.49 10.99
C ALA A 338 -4.23 32.51 11.40
N ASN A 339 -4.07 31.20 11.04
CA ASN A 339 -5.02 30.15 11.41
C ASN A 339 -5.06 29.85 12.92
N ALA A 340 -3.98 30.08 13.66
CA ALA A 340 -3.92 29.89 15.10
C ALA A 340 -4.72 30.99 15.86
N VAL A 341 -4.83 32.19 15.29
CA VAL A 341 -5.52 33.31 15.91
C VAL A 341 -6.99 33.40 15.48
N SER A 342 -7.30 33.03 14.23
CA SER A 342 -8.67 33.08 13.70
C SER A 342 -8.92 31.93 12.73
N VAL A 343 -10.17 31.46 12.65
CA VAL A 343 -10.54 30.43 11.67
C VAL A 343 -10.42 31.03 10.27
N LEU A 344 -9.52 30.44 9.47
CA LEU A 344 -9.33 30.82 8.07
C LEU A 344 -10.54 30.41 7.22
N ALA A 345 -10.85 31.19 6.20
CA ALA A 345 -11.80 30.81 5.17
C ALA A 345 -11.29 29.58 4.37
N PRO A 346 -12.19 28.71 3.84
CA PRO A 346 -11.79 27.42 3.27
C PRO A 346 -10.79 27.55 2.12
N GLN A 347 -10.86 28.59 1.28
CA GLN A 347 -9.89 28.86 0.22
C GLN A 347 -8.47 29.16 0.76
N HIS A 348 -8.35 29.74 1.94
CA HIS A 348 -7.05 29.98 2.59
C HIS A 348 -6.54 28.72 3.30
N LEU A 349 -7.46 27.87 3.80
CA LEU A 349 -7.08 26.54 4.28
C LEU A 349 -6.54 25.66 3.16
N GLU A 350 -7.09 25.71 1.94
CA GLU A 350 -6.52 25.01 0.79
C GLU A 350 -5.09 25.46 0.50
N ARG A 351 -4.81 26.75 0.53
CA ARG A 351 -3.45 27.28 0.34
C ARG A 351 -2.49 26.87 1.47
N LEU A 352 -2.96 26.88 2.71
CA LEU A 352 -2.18 26.38 3.85
C LEU A 352 -1.89 24.88 3.71
N ALA A 353 -2.88 24.08 3.28
CA ALA A 353 -2.71 22.66 3.03
C ALA A 353 -1.71 22.39 1.91
N GLU A 354 -1.77 23.18 0.85
CA GLU A 354 -0.81 23.04 -0.25
C GLU A 354 0.61 23.43 0.17
N ALA A 355 0.79 24.51 0.93
CA ALA A 355 2.07 24.85 1.51
C ALA A 355 2.59 23.74 2.44
N ALA A 356 1.73 23.15 3.28
CA ALA A 356 2.08 21.99 4.11
C ALA A 356 2.53 20.79 3.26
N TRP A 357 1.87 20.52 2.14
CA TRP A 357 2.25 19.47 1.21
C TRP A 357 3.66 19.70 0.65
N TRP A 358 3.96 20.91 0.17
CA TRP A 358 5.25 21.26 -0.40
C TRP A 358 6.42 21.15 0.58
N ILE A 359 6.17 21.31 1.89
CA ILE A 359 7.19 21.15 2.94
C ILE A 359 7.20 19.75 3.59
N GLY A 360 6.53 18.76 2.95
CA GLY A 360 6.56 17.37 3.38
C GLY A 360 5.67 17.03 4.59
N ARG A 361 4.74 17.92 4.98
CA ARG A 361 3.82 17.69 6.12
C ARG A 361 2.49 17.06 5.69
N GLY A 362 2.57 15.83 5.16
CA GLY A 362 1.42 15.14 4.54
C GLY A 362 0.22 14.95 5.47
N ASP A 363 0.42 14.51 6.70
CA ASP A 363 -0.67 14.32 7.68
C ASP A 363 -1.37 15.62 8.03
N GLU A 364 -0.61 16.70 8.11
CA GLU A 364 -1.15 18.02 8.41
C GLU A 364 -1.89 18.57 7.20
N CYS A 365 -1.37 18.38 5.99
CA CYS A 365 -2.05 18.71 4.75
C CYS A 365 -3.45 18.07 4.69
N ILE A 366 -3.54 16.75 4.93
CA ILE A 366 -4.81 16.02 4.97
C ILE A 366 -5.77 16.62 5.98
N ARG A 367 -5.34 16.82 7.24
CA ARG A 367 -6.20 17.42 8.28
C ARG A 367 -6.70 18.81 7.94
N ILE A 368 -5.86 19.62 7.30
CA ILE A 368 -6.27 20.98 6.89
C ILE A 368 -7.28 20.89 5.73
N ARG A 369 -7.08 20.02 4.77
CA ARG A 369 -8.02 19.76 3.67
C ARG A 369 -9.38 19.26 4.18
N GLU A 370 -9.39 18.33 5.13
CA GLU A 370 -10.63 17.85 5.76
C GLU A 370 -11.43 18.98 6.43
N ARG A 371 -10.73 19.92 7.06
CA ARG A 371 -11.37 21.12 7.63
C ARG A 371 -11.93 22.04 6.54
N ALA A 372 -11.19 22.25 5.44
CA ALA A 372 -11.67 23.03 4.30
C ALA A 372 -12.92 22.39 3.67
N TYR A 373 -12.90 21.05 3.49
CA TYR A 373 -14.04 20.27 3.03
C TYR A 373 -15.28 20.48 3.90
N ALA A 374 -15.14 20.38 5.23
CA ALA A 374 -16.25 20.59 6.16
C ALA A 374 -16.83 22.01 6.07
N GLN A 375 -15.97 23.04 5.88
CA GLN A 375 -16.42 24.43 5.73
C GLN A 375 -17.16 24.65 4.38
N TYR A 376 -16.69 24.05 3.27
CA TYR A 376 -17.40 24.13 1.99
C TYR A 376 -18.75 23.43 2.05
N LEU A 377 -18.86 22.29 2.71
CA LEU A 377 -20.15 21.63 2.96
C LEU A 377 -21.11 22.50 3.75
N ALA A 378 -20.62 23.13 4.84
CA ALA A 378 -21.43 24.03 5.67
C ALA A 378 -21.89 25.27 4.89
N ALA A 379 -21.10 25.73 3.91
CA ALA A 379 -21.45 26.82 3.01
C ALA A 379 -22.35 26.42 1.83
N GLY A 380 -22.59 25.11 1.63
CA GLY A 380 -23.36 24.60 0.49
C GLY A 380 -22.59 24.60 -0.84
N ASP A 381 -21.27 24.85 -0.82
CA ASP A 381 -20.42 24.83 -2.01
C ASP A 381 -19.96 23.40 -2.31
N LEU A 382 -20.84 22.63 -2.94
CA LEU A 382 -20.59 21.22 -3.22
C LEU A 382 -19.53 20.99 -4.31
N HIS A 383 -19.31 21.94 -5.22
CA HIS A 383 -18.25 21.87 -6.21
C HIS A 383 -16.88 21.93 -5.53
N ARG A 384 -16.64 22.93 -4.69
CA ARG A 384 -15.38 23.05 -3.97
C ARG A 384 -15.17 21.93 -2.94
N ALA A 385 -16.25 21.47 -2.29
CA ALA A 385 -16.19 20.30 -1.42
C ALA A 385 -15.72 19.05 -2.19
N ALA A 386 -16.24 18.82 -3.40
CA ALA A 386 -15.80 17.72 -4.26
C ALA A 386 -14.34 17.85 -4.68
N ALA A 387 -13.89 19.06 -5.06
CA ALA A 387 -12.48 19.31 -5.39
C ALA A 387 -11.54 18.94 -4.25
N VAL A 388 -11.86 19.38 -3.02
CA VAL A 388 -11.06 19.06 -1.83
C VAL A 388 -11.12 17.56 -1.52
N ALA A 389 -12.28 16.93 -1.68
CA ALA A 389 -12.40 15.47 -1.45
C ALA A 389 -11.55 14.65 -2.44
N ILE A 390 -11.43 15.08 -3.70
CA ILE A 390 -10.54 14.48 -4.71
C ILE A 390 -9.08 14.63 -4.25
N ALA A 391 -8.68 15.83 -3.80
CA ALA A 391 -7.32 16.09 -3.35
C ALA A 391 -6.95 15.26 -2.10
N VAL A 392 -7.89 15.11 -1.14
CA VAL A 392 -7.69 14.23 0.05
C VAL A 392 -7.55 12.78 -0.38
N ALA A 393 -8.32 12.33 -1.37
CA ALA A 393 -8.19 10.98 -1.90
C ALA A 393 -6.80 10.74 -2.51
N GLU A 394 -6.29 11.69 -3.32
CA GLU A 394 -4.93 11.60 -3.88
C GLU A 394 -3.85 11.51 -2.80
N ASP A 395 -3.94 12.32 -1.73
CA ASP A 395 -2.99 12.26 -0.61
C ASP A 395 -3.02 10.88 0.10
N HIS A 396 -4.22 10.30 0.28
CA HIS A 396 -4.35 8.97 0.87
C HIS A 396 -3.85 7.84 -0.05
N PHE A 397 -3.92 7.99 -1.38
CA PHE A 397 -3.30 7.04 -2.30
C PHE A 397 -1.80 6.98 -2.10
N HIS A 398 -1.13 8.12 -2.02
CA HIS A 398 0.31 8.20 -1.77
C HIS A 398 0.73 7.65 -0.40
N LYS A 399 -0.17 7.62 0.58
CA LYS A 399 0.03 6.99 1.88
C LYS A 399 -0.37 5.50 1.91
N LEU A 400 -0.64 4.90 0.76
CA LEU A 400 -1.11 3.52 0.63
C LEU A 400 -2.43 3.22 1.35
N ALA A 401 -3.16 4.25 1.78
CA ALA A 401 -4.45 4.16 2.45
C ALA A 401 -5.62 4.07 1.44
N ARG A 402 -5.56 3.08 0.55
CA ARG A 402 -6.45 2.95 -0.63
C ARG A 402 -7.93 2.98 -0.29
N SER A 403 -8.36 2.28 0.76
CA SER A 403 -9.78 2.24 1.17
C SER A 403 -10.30 3.63 1.58
N VAL A 404 -9.48 4.40 2.30
CA VAL A 404 -9.82 5.78 2.71
C VAL A 404 -9.91 6.66 1.47
N ALA A 405 -8.96 6.55 0.56
CA ALA A 405 -8.93 7.27 -0.70
C ALA A 405 -10.20 7.01 -1.55
N HIS A 406 -10.59 5.73 -1.71
CA HIS A 406 -11.83 5.36 -2.40
C HIS A 406 -13.07 5.94 -1.71
N GLY A 407 -13.12 5.96 -0.37
CA GLY A 407 -14.20 6.57 0.40
C GLY A 407 -14.35 8.06 0.10
N TRP A 408 -13.24 8.78 -0.01
CA TRP A 408 -13.23 10.20 -0.37
C TRP A 408 -13.65 10.44 -1.83
N LEU A 409 -13.22 9.58 -2.77
CA LEU A 409 -13.67 9.66 -4.16
C LEU A 409 -15.17 9.41 -4.30
N GLN A 410 -15.72 8.42 -3.59
CA GLN A 410 -17.17 8.19 -3.59
C GLN A 410 -17.95 9.39 -3.03
N ARG A 411 -17.41 10.09 -2.02
CA ARG A 411 -18.01 11.35 -1.52
C ARG A 411 -18.00 12.42 -2.59
N ALA A 412 -16.86 12.64 -3.26
CA ALA A 412 -16.76 13.59 -4.35
C ALA A 412 -17.73 13.27 -5.50
N GLU A 413 -17.78 12.00 -5.92
CA GLU A 413 -18.70 11.54 -6.96
C GLU A 413 -20.18 11.79 -6.59
N ARG A 414 -20.55 11.54 -5.33
CA ARG A 414 -21.90 11.78 -4.83
C ARG A 414 -22.26 13.27 -4.89
N HIS A 415 -21.35 14.17 -4.55
CA HIS A 415 -21.57 15.60 -4.64
C HIS A 415 -21.72 16.07 -6.09
N LEU A 416 -20.90 15.52 -7.01
CA LEU A 416 -20.91 15.94 -8.41
C LEU A 416 -22.08 15.38 -9.23
N ARG A 417 -22.69 14.28 -8.78
CA ARG A 417 -23.68 13.52 -9.57
C ARG A 417 -24.88 14.34 -10.06
N GLU A 418 -25.36 15.25 -9.23
CA GLU A 418 -26.55 16.07 -9.50
C GLU A 418 -26.21 17.51 -9.86
N LEU A 419 -24.93 17.85 -9.90
CA LEU A 419 -24.47 19.21 -10.20
C LEU A 419 -24.23 19.38 -11.71
N PRO A 420 -24.41 20.61 -12.22
CA PRO A 420 -24.00 20.94 -13.59
C PRO A 420 -22.51 20.64 -13.79
N GLU A 421 -22.15 20.27 -15.02
CA GLU A 421 -20.76 19.98 -15.34
C GLU A 421 -19.85 21.19 -15.08
N ALA A 422 -18.83 20.96 -14.28
CA ALA A 422 -17.82 21.93 -13.90
C ALA A 422 -16.43 21.26 -13.94
N ILE A 423 -15.39 22.02 -13.65
CA ILE A 423 -13.99 21.54 -13.75
C ILE A 423 -13.71 20.35 -12.84
N GLU A 424 -14.39 20.27 -11.70
CA GLU A 424 -14.25 19.17 -10.73
C GLU A 424 -14.65 17.81 -11.32
N HIS A 425 -15.59 17.79 -12.27
CA HIS A 425 -15.92 16.56 -13.01
C HIS A 425 -14.75 16.10 -13.89
N GLY A 426 -13.97 17.03 -14.41
CA GLY A 426 -12.76 16.75 -15.17
C GLY A 426 -11.65 16.17 -14.27
N TRP A 427 -11.40 16.80 -13.12
CA TRP A 427 -10.45 16.30 -12.12
C TRP A 427 -10.84 14.92 -11.60
N MET A 428 -12.14 14.68 -11.32
CA MET A 428 -12.65 13.37 -10.94
C MET A 428 -12.40 12.33 -12.03
N ALA A 429 -12.70 12.65 -13.30
CA ALA A 429 -12.47 11.73 -14.41
C ALA A 429 -10.97 11.41 -14.56
N ARG A 430 -10.09 12.39 -14.36
CA ARG A 430 -8.65 12.18 -14.38
C ARG A 430 -8.19 11.26 -13.25
N THR A 431 -8.64 11.48 -12.02
CA THR A 431 -8.29 10.62 -10.88
C THR A 431 -8.80 9.20 -11.08
N GLN A 432 -10.02 9.03 -11.61
CA GLN A 432 -10.55 7.72 -12.00
C GLN A 432 -9.74 7.07 -13.13
N SER A 433 -9.20 7.86 -14.08
CA SER A 433 -8.31 7.37 -15.13
C SER A 433 -7.00 6.82 -14.56
N MET A 434 -6.40 7.53 -13.60
CA MET A 434 -5.20 7.06 -12.92
C MET A 434 -5.45 5.73 -12.20
N LEU A 435 -6.56 5.58 -11.49
CA LEU A 435 -6.94 4.33 -10.83
C LEU A 435 -7.14 3.19 -11.83
N ALA A 436 -7.84 3.46 -12.93
CA ALA A 436 -8.03 2.49 -14.00
C ALA A 436 -6.70 2.06 -14.63
N PHE A 437 -5.73 2.97 -14.73
CA PHE A 437 -4.40 2.71 -15.28
C PHE A 437 -3.49 1.94 -14.30
N GLU A 438 -3.39 2.39 -13.06
CA GLU A 438 -2.39 1.91 -12.10
C GLU A 438 -2.88 0.72 -11.26
N GLU A 439 -4.14 0.74 -10.81
CA GLU A 439 -4.70 -0.31 -9.95
C GLU A 439 -5.49 -1.37 -10.72
N GLU A 440 -6.44 -0.94 -11.56
CA GLU A 440 -7.30 -1.87 -12.32
C GLU A 440 -6.57 -2.44 -13.55
N ARG A 441 -5.50 -1.77 -14.01
CA ARG A 441 -4.75 -2.07 -15.24
C ARG A 441 -5.67 -2.20 -16.47
N ASN A 442 -6.74 -1.42 -16.47
CA ASN A 442 -7.72 -1.36 -17.55
C ASN A 442 -7.42 -0.17 -18.45
N LEU A 443 -6.57 -0.39 -19.44
CA LEU A 443 -6.07 0.66 -20.34
C LEU A 443 -7.16 1.30 -21.21
N GLU A 444 -8.22 0.56 -21.58
CA GLU A 444 -9.32 1.10 -22.35
C GLU A 444 -10.17 2.07 -21.52
N ARG A 445 -10.52 1.68 -20.31
CA ARG A 445 -11.24 2.54 -19.36
C ARG A 445 -10.42 3.76 -19.00
N ALA A 446 -9.12 3.58 -18.77
CA ALA A 446 -8.21 4.67 -18.47
C ALA A 446 -8.18 5.73 -19.59
N ASP A 447 -8.02 5.32 -20.87
CA ASP A 447 -8.00 6.24 -22.02
C ASP A 447 -9.34 6.95 -22.20
N ALA A 448 -10.47 6.25 -22.03
CA ALA A 448 -11.79 6.87 -22.10
C ALA A 448 -11.98 7.96 -21.04
N LEU A 449 -11.54 7.70 -19.79
CA LEU A 449 -11.63 8.66 -18.69
C LEU A 449 -10.66 9.84 -18.85
N ALA A 450 -9.43 9.59 -19.30
CA ALA A 450 -8.44 10.64 -19.60
C ALA A 450 -8.93 11.54 -20.76
N THR A 451 -9.54 10.93 -21.80
CA THR A 451 -10.16 11.66 -22.90
C THR A 451 -11.31 12.55 -22.40
N LYS A 452 -12.18 12.02 -21.52
CA LYS A 452 -13.25 12.81 -20.88
C LYS A 452 -12.68 13.98 -20.09
N ALA A 453 -11.65 13.75 -19.28
CA ALA A 453 -10.99 14.80 -18.52
C ALA A 453 -10.41 15.91 -19.43
N PHE A 454 -9.72 15.52 -20.50
CA PHE A 454 -9.17 16.43 -21.50
C PHE A 454 -10.25 17.29 -22.16
N GLU A 455 -11.38 16.69 -22.60
CA GLU A 455 -12.47 17.42 -23.25
C GLU A 455 -13.17 18.40 -22.30
N ILE A 456 -13.37 18.04 -21.03
CA ILE A 456 -13.91 18.95 -20.01
C ILE A 456 -12.94 20.12 -19.80
N ALA A 457 -11.65 19.84 -19.58
CA ALA A 457 -10.62 20.84 -19.36
C ALA A 457 -10.49 21.81 -20.56
N ARG A 458 -10.51 21.30 -21.78
CA ARG A 458 -10.48 22.10 -23.02
C ARG A 458 -11.66 23.04 -23.11
N ARG A 459 -12.87 22.56 -22.81
CA ARG A 459 -14.12 23.32 -22.88
C ARG A 459 -14.20 24.41 -21.81
N LEU A 460 -13.67 24.12 -20.61
CA LEU A 460 -13.69 25.03 -19.47
C LEU A 460 -12.38 25.87 -19.32
N HIS A 461 -11.48 25.73 -20.28
CA HIS A 461 -10.19 26.47 -20.35
C HIS A 461 -9.27 26.26 -19.13
N ASP A 462 -9.30 25.07 -18.49
CA ASP A 462 -8.35 24.70 -17.45
C ASP A 462 -7.09 24.06 -18.08
N ARG A 463 -6.01 24.85 -18.12
CA ARG A 463 -4.77 24.44 -18.78
C ARG A 463 -4.04 23.33 -18.03
N ASP A 464 -4.06 23.37 -16.70
CA ASP A 464 -3.43 22.36 -15.83
C ASP A 464 -4.04 20.97 -16.06
N LEU A 465 -5.33 20.85 -15.92
CA LEU A 465 -6.03 19.60 -16.16
C LEU A 465 -5.91 19.13 -17.62
N GLN A 466 -5.96 20.07 -18.56
CA GLN A 466 -5.84 19.74 -20.00
C GLN A 466 -4.50 19.07 -20.28
N MET A 467 -3.39 19.61 -19.79
CA MET A 467 -2.06 19.06 -20.04
C MET A 467 -1.80 17.75 -19.27
N LEU A 468 -2.27 17.65 -18.04
CA LEU A 468 -2.18 16.38 -17.30
C LEU A 468 -2.99 15.26 -17.97
N ALA A 469 -4.22 15.53 -18.37
CA ALA A 469 -5.04 14.55 -19.06
C ALA A 469 -4.46 14.14 -20.41
N LEU A 470 -3.86 15.08 -21.15
CA LEU A 470 -3.13 14.81 -22.39
C LEU A 470 -1.94 13.88 -22.14
N GLN A 471 -1.15 14.18 -21.12
CA GLN A 471 0.01 13.37 -20.72
C GLN A 471 -0.42 11.98 -20.26
N ASP A 472 -1.48 11.86 -19.45
CA ASP A 472 -2.01 10.58 -18.99
C ASP A 472 -2.44 9.72 -20.20
N ARG A 473 -3.10 10.29 -21.20
CA ARG A 473 -3.41 9.60 -22.48
C ARG A 473 -2.15 9.12 -23.18
N GLY A 474 -1.12 9.98 -23.25
CA GLY A 474 0.16 9.62 -23.83
C GLY A 474 0.80 8.42 -23.15
N ARG A 475 0.81 8.39 -21.80
CA ARG A 475 1.31 7.27 -20.99
C ARG A 475 0.51 5.97 -21.24
N ILE A 476 -0.80 6.07 -21.34
CA ILE A 476 -1.68 4.93 -21.64
C ILE A 476 -1.37 4.36 -23.03
N LEU A 477 -1.23 5.22 -24.05
CA LEU A 477 -0.89 4.80 -25.42
C LEU A 477 0.47 4.12 -25.47
N VAL A 478 1.47 4.67 -24.77
CA VAL A 478 2.79 4.04 -24.62
C VAL A 478 2.66 2.64 -24.01
N SER A 479 1.86 2.49 -22.95
CA SER A 479 1.64 1.19 -22.31
C SER A 479 0.92 0.18 -23.21
N GLN A 480 0.13 0.66 -24.18
CA GLN A 480 -0.50 -0.14 -25.24
C GLN A 480 0.47 -0.53 -26.38
N GLY A 481 1.73 -0.09 -26.35
CA GLY A 481 2.70 -0.27 -27.44
C GLY A 481 2.60 0.77 -28.57
N ARG A 482 1.73 1.76 -28.43
CA ARG A 482 1.50 2.84 -29.42
C ARG A 482 2.43 4.02 -29.14
N VAL A 483 3.75 3.76 -29.07
CA VAL A 483 4.76 4.74 -28.64
C VAL A 483 4.78 5.97 -29.55
N ALA A 484 4.69 5.76 -30.88
CA ALA A 484 4.70 6.85 -31.86
C ALA A 484 3.51 7.81 -31.74
N GLU A 485 2.41 7.38 -31.17
CA GLU A 485 1.21 8.20 -30.93
C GLU A 485 1.23 8.81 -29.51
N GLY A 486 1.75 8.07 -28.53
CA GLY A 486 1.73 8.49 -27.14
C GLY A 486 2.80 9.55 -26.81
N MET A 487 4.04 9.37 -27.28
CA MET A 487 5.13 10.28 -26.95
C MET A 487 4.89 11.74 -27.39
N PRO A 488 4.33 12.04 -28.56
CA PRO A 488 4.01 13.42 -28.94
C PRO A 488 3.05 14.13 -27.98
N LEU A 489 2.08 13.39 -27.39
CA LEU A 489 1.15 13.96 -26.40
C LEU A 489 1.88 14.32 -25.09
N ILE A 490 2.83 13.48 -24.69
CA ILE A 490 3.66 13.73 -23.52
C ILE A 490 4.58 14.93 -23.78
N ASP A 491 5.21 14.99 -24.95
CA ASP A 491 6.09 16.09 -25.35
C ASP A 491 5.35 17.44 -25.41
N GLU A 492 4.06 17.46 -25.84
CA GLU A 492 3.22 18.67 -25.80
C GLU A 492 2.97 19.14 -24.37
N ALA A 493 2.67 18.22 -23.45
CA ALA A 493 2.50 18.56 -22.03
C ALA A 493 3.81 19.09 -21.42
N MET A 494 4.95 18.52 -21.79
CA MET A 494 6.26 18.99 -21.36
C MET A 494 6.57 20.40 -21.89
N ALA A 495 6.24 20.69 -23.14
CA ALA A 495 6.40 22.05 -23.71
C ALA A 495 5.57 23.09 -22.93
N ALA A 496 4.36 22.74 -22.48
CA ALA A 496 3.55 23.61 -21.64
C ALA A 496 4.16 23.80 -20.24
N ALA A 497 4.75 22.74 -19.65
CA ALA A 497 5.41 22.80 -18.35
C ALA A 497 6.66 23.72 -18.40
N THR A 498 7.54 23.53 -19.38
CA THR A 498 8.79 24.30 -19.53
C THR A 498 8.56 25.77 -19.90
N SER A 499 7.44 26.09 -20.57
CA SER A 499 7.09 27.47 -20.93
C SER A 499 6.38 28.25 -19.81
N GLY A 500 6.24 27.68 -18.60
CA GLY A 500 5.62 28.35 -17.45
C GLY A 500 4.10 28.53 -17.57
N GLN A 501 3.43 27.74 -18.43
CA GLN A 501 1.99 27.83 -18.63
C GLN A 501 1.18 27.07 -17.55
N LEU A 502 1.84 26.27 -16.72
CA LEU A 502 1.23 25.38 -15.75
C LEU A 502 1.55 25.82 -14.32
N GLY A 503 0.64 25.52 -13.40
CA GLY A 503 0.88 25.69 -11.97
C GLY A 503 2.03 24.78 -11.47
N ALA A 504 2.66 25.16 -10.35
CA ALA A 504 3.86 24.49 -9.83
C ALA A 504 3.65 22.97 -9.63
N ARG A 505 2.52 22.58 -9.00
CA ARG A 505 2.20 21.16 -8.75
C ARG A 505 2.03 20.37 -10.05
N THR A 506 1.36 20.95 -11.03
CA THR A 506 1.16 20.35 -12.36
C THR A 506 2.48 20.21 -13.09
N THR A 507 3.32 21.25 -13.09
CA THR A 507 4.66 21.22 -13.70
C THR A 507 5.52 20.10 -13.13
N GLY A 508 5.63 20.01 -11.80
CA GLY A 508 6.40 18.96 -11.15
C GLY A 508 5.88 17.56 -11.49
N ARG A 509 4.55 17.36 -11.46
CA ARG A 509 3.94 16.07 -11.85
C ARG A 509 4.20 15.72 -13.30
N THR A 510 4.19 16.71 -14.20
CA THR A 510 4.48 16.52 -15.62
C THR A 510 5.92 16.04 -15.82
N TYR A 511 6.91 16.60 -15.12
CA TYR A 511 8.29 16.11 -15.14
C TYR A 511 8.40 14.66 -14.64
N CYS A 512 7.82 14.32 -13.48
CA CYS A 512 7.86 12.97 -12.92
C CYS A 512 7.23 11.94 -13.87
N ASN A 513 6.07 12.25 -14.46
CA ASN A 513 5.40 11.37 -15.40
C ASN A 513 6.24 11.13 -16.67
N MET A 514 6.93 12.15 -17.18
CA MET A 514 7.84 12.00 -18.33
C MET A 514 9.00 11.08 -17.98
N MET A 515 9.68 11.31 -16.85
CA MET A 515 10.81 10.48 -16.41
C MET A 515 10.38 9.03 -16.22
N SER A 516 9.29 8.78 -15.48
CA SER A 516 8.75 7.44 -15.28
C SER A 516 8.37 6.75 -16.61
N THR A 517 7.86 7.49 -17.59
CA THR A 517 7.55 6.92 -18.91
C THR A 517 8.82 6.56 -19.68
N CYS A 518 9.84 7.41 -19.64
CA CYS A 518 11.12 7.15 -20.27
C CYS A 518 11.86 5.95 -19.63
N GLU A 519 11.80 5.83 -18.31
CA GLU A 519 12.34 4.68 -17.55
C GLU A 519 11.66 3.37 -17.94
N LYS A 520 10.33 3.35 -18.02
CA LYS A 520 9.57 2.17 -18.49
C LYS A 520 9.93 1.78 -19.93
N LEU A 521 10.12 2.76 -20.82
CA LEU A 521 10.56 2.56 -22.19
C LEU A 521 12.06 2.20 -22.30
N ALA A 522 12.80 2.30 -21.20
CA ALA A 522 14.25 2.23 -21.16
C ALA A 522 14.94 3.28 -22.11
N ASP A 523 14.30 4.46 -22.28
CA ASP A 523 14.88 5.62 -22.96
C ASP A 523 15.64 6.50 -21.95
N TYR A 524 16.72 5.95 -21.41
CA TYR A 524 17.48 6.57 -20.32
C TYR A 524 18.20 7.86 -20.74
N ARG A 525 18.44 8.06 -22.04
CA ARG A 525 19.00 9.32 -22.56
C ARG A 525 17.99 10.45 -22.38
N ARG A 526 16.75 10.26 -22.85
CA ARG A 526 15.67 11.24 -22.70
C ARG A 526 15.31 11.45 -21.22
N ALA A 527 15.26 10.39 -20.43
CA ALA A 527 15.05 10.49 -18.98
C ALA A 527 16.12 11.39 -18.32
N GLY A 528 17.40 11.25 -18.71
CA GLY A 528 18.48 12.07 -18.19
C GLY A 528 18.37 13.55 -18.58
N GLU A 529 18.02 13.85 -19.82
CA GLU A 529 17.80 15.22 -20.29
C GLU A 529 16.70 15.91 -19.46
N TRP A 530 15.56 15.23 -19.26
CA TRP A 530 14.44 15.76 -18.46
C TRP A 530 14.73 15.79 -16.97
N ASN A 531 15.57 14.92 -16.44
CA ASN A 531 15.98 14.96 -15.04
C ASN A 531 16.83 16.21 -14.73
N GLU A 532 17.70 16.63 -15.62
CA GLU A 532 18.46 17.88 -15.46
C GLU A 532 17.55 19.11 -15.46
N GLU A 533 16.61 19.19 -16.39
CA GLU A 533 15.61 20.28 -16.45
C GLU A 533 14.71 20.28 -15.18
N ALA A 534 14.25 19.11 -14.73
CA ALA A 534 13.47 18.97 -13.51
C ALA A 534 14.26 19.42 -12.28
N ARG A 535 15.54 19.08 -12.17
CA ARG A 535 16.42 19.50 -11.08
C ARG A 535 16.53 21.02 -11.01
N ASP A 536 16.79 21.66 -12.17
CA ASP A 536 16.96 23.09 -12.25
C ASP A 536 15.65 23.81 -11.90
N TRP A 537 14.52 23.29 -12.35
CA TRP A 537 13.20 23.78 -11.95
C TRP A 537 12.93 23.59 -10.46
N CYS A 538 13.19 22.41 -9.88
CA CYS A 538 13.02 22.14 -8.44
C CYS A 538 13.88 23.06 -7.58
N SER A 539 15.13 23.33 -7.98
CA SER A 539 16.02 24.23 -7.23
C SER A 539 15.49 25.66 -7.11
N GLN A 540 14.61 26.07 -8.02
CA GLN A 540 14.02 27.42 -8.06
C GLN A 540 12.66 27.50 -7.37
N HIS A 541 11.92 26.38 -7.23
CA HIS A 541 10.51 26.37 -6.83
C HIS A 541 10.18 25.52 -5.62
N ALA A 542 11.11 24.68 -5.12
CA ALA A 542 10.83 23.76 -4.05
C ALA A 542 12.03 23.53 -3.14
N GLU A 543 11.97 23.96 -1.89
CA GLU A 543 12.97 23.64 -0.88
C GLU A 543 12.76 22.25 -0.25
N SER A 544 11.58 21.65 -0.38
CA SER A 544 11.24 20.33 0.19
C SER A 544 10.02 19.68 -0.48
N GLY A 545 9.91 18.38 -0.46
CA GLY A 545 8.76 17.60 -0.92
C GLY A 545 8.90 17.07 -2.36
N PHE A 546 8.83 17.93 -3.39
CA PHE A 546 9.05 17.50 -4.78
C PHE A 546 10.50 17.03 -5.06
N PRO A 547 11.54 17.62 -4.44
CA PRO A 547 12.92 17.13 -4.56
C PRO A 547 13.09 15.65 -4.23
N GLY A 548 12.36 15.11 -3.26
CA GLY A 548 12.41 13.69 -2.89
C GLY A 548 12.03 12.77 -4.04
N ILE A 549 10.93 13.06 -4.76
CA ILE A 549 10.47 12.26 -5.92
C ILE A 549 11.50 12.34 -7.06
N CYS A 550 11.95 13.53 -7.40
CA CYS A 550 12.98 13.73 -8.45
C CYS A 550 14.31 13.06 -8.11
N ARG A 551 14.66 12.95 -6.80
CA ARG A 551 15.84 12.22 -6.34
C ARG A 551 15.78 10.74 -6.63
N VAL A 552 14.59 10.10 -6.51
CA VAL A 552 14.41 8.67 -6.85
C VAL A 552 14.76 8.42 -8.32
N HIS A 553 14.17 9.18 -9.24
CA HIS A 553 14.49 9.08 -10.67
C HIS A 553 15.98 9.36 -10.94
N ARG A 554 16.54 10.35 -10.25
CA ARG A 554 17.96 10.66 -10.37
C ARG A 554 18.85 9.53 -9.87
N ALA A 555 18.49 8.90 -8.74
CA ALA A 555 19.22 7.76 -8.20
C ALA A 555 19.23 6.58 -9.17
N GLU A 556 18.11 6.26 -9.82
CA GLU A 556 18.04 5.22 -10.85
C GLU A 556 18.97 5.56 -12.02
N LEU A 557 18.89 6.77 -12.56
CA LEU A 557 19.73 7.21 -13.67
C LEU A 557 21.22 7.20 -13.33
N LEU A 558 21.62 7.68 -12.14
CA LEU A 558 23.00 7.64 -11.67
C LEU A 558 23.49 6.20 -11.49
N ARG A 559 22.64 5.30 -10.94
CA ARG A 559 22.96 3.88 -10.82
C ARG A 559 23.21 3.25 -12.20
N LEU A 560 22.35 3.51 -13.15
CA LEU A 560 22.45 3.00 -14.52
C LEU A 560 23.70 3.51 -15.21
N ARG A 561 24.09 4.76 -15.01
CA ARG A 561 25.31 5.38 -15.53
C ARG A 561 26.59 5.00 -14.76
N GLY A 562 26.46 4.22 -13.70
CA GLY A 562 27.60 3.70 -12.93
C GLY A 562 28.16 4.67 -11.86
N SER A 563 27.48 5.77 -11.58
CA SER A 563 27.82 6.69 -10.48
C SER A 563 27.17 6.22 -9.18
N TRP A 564 27.54 5.03 -8.71
CA TRP A 564 26.87 4.37 -7.58
C TRP A 564 26.95 5.10 -6.24
N PRO A 565 28.07 5.74 -5.86
CA PRO A 565 28.12 6.53 -4.63
C PRO A 565 27.15 7.70 -4.63
N GLU A 566 27.04 8.42 -5.74
CA GLU A 566 26.10 9.54 -5.89
C GLU A 566 24.65 9.03 -5.96
N ALA A 567 24.42 7.89 -6.63
CA ALA A 567 23.11 7.25 -6.68
C ALA A 567 22.63 6.83 -5.28
N GLU A 568 23.51 6.25 -4.48
CA GLU A 568 23.23 5.86 -3.09
C GLU A 568 22.86 7.06 -2.22
N GLU A 569 23.61 8.16 -2.33
CA GLU A 569 23.33 9.38 -1.56
C GLU A 569 21.97 9.98 -1.95
N GLU A 570 21.63 10.04 -3.24
CA GLU A 570 20.34 10.56 -3.70
C GLU A 570 19.19 9.64 -3.25
N ALA A 571 19.33 8.32 -3.35
CA ALA A 571 18.29 7.37 -2.92
C ALA A 571 18.11 7.40 -1.40
N ARG A 572 19.18 7.50 -0.62
CA ARG A 572 19.12 7.60 0.84
C ARG A 572 18.40 8.87 1.29
N ARG A 573 18.75 10.01 0.70
CA ARG A 573 18.04 11.27 0.98
C ARG A 573 16.57 11.19 0.59
N ALA A 574 16.26 10.59 -0.56
CA ALA A 574 14.89 10.40 -0.97
C ALA A 574 14.10 9.53 0.00
N SER A 575 14.67 8.43 0.50
CA SER A 575 13.99 7.58 1.48
C SER A 575 13.70 8.33 2.78
N GLU A 576 14.67 9.10 3.30
CA GLU A 576 14.51 9.91 4.52
C GLU A 576 13.45 11.03 4.36
N GLU A 577 13.40 11.69 3.19
CA GLU A 577 12.47 12.80 2.91
C GLU A 577 11.03 12.30 2.68
N LEU A 578 10.84 11.06 2.17
CA LEU A 578 9.55 10.58 1.66
C LEU A 578 8.87 9.55 2.55
N GLU A 579 9.56 8.90 3.50
CA GLU A 579 9.04 7.76 4.26
C GLU A 579 7.71 8.07 4.96
N ASP A 580 7.59 9.21 5.61
CA ASP A 580 6.38 9.66 6.29
C ASP A 580 5.39 10.43 5.39
N PHE A 581 5.82 10.80 4.17
CA PHE A 581 5.07 11.70 3.30
C PHE A 581 4.47 10.99 2.08
N LEU A 582 5.29 10.27 1.31
CA LEU A 582 4.92 9.55 0.10
C LEU A 582 5.51 8.13 0.17
N ALA A 583 4.90 7.28 0.99
CA ALA A 583 5.42 5.96 1.32
C ALA A 583 5.60 5.05 0.09
N ASP A 584 4.72 5.17 -0.92
CA ASP A 584 4.82 4.47 -2.20
C ASP A 584 6.10 4.83 -2.96
N VAL A 585 6.48 6.11 -2.95
CA VAL A 585 7.71 6.60 -3.61
C VAL A 585 8.96 6.30 -2.78
N ALA A 586 8.86 6.33 -1.45
CA ALA A 586 9.96 5.91 -0.57
C ALA A 586 10.34 4.44 -0.82
N GLY A 587 9.37 3.57 -1.09
CA GLY A 587 9.60 2.17 -1.47
C GLY A 587 10.48 2.02 -2.71
N GLU A 588 10.33 2.90 -3.72
CA GLU A 588 11.22 2.94 -4.90
C GLU A 588 12.64 3.35 -4.52
N ALA A 589 12.82 4.32 -3.61
CA ALA A 589 14.15 4.73 -3.15
C ALA A 589 14.89 3.57 -2.44
N TYR A 590 14.21 2.83 -1.57
CA TYR A 590 14.79 1.64 -0.93
C TYR A 590 15.10 0.52 -1.94
N TYR A 591 14.29 0.37 -2.98
CA TYR A 591 14.57 -0.56 -4.07
C TYR A 591 15.86 -0.18 -4.81
N GLU A 592 16.07 1.09 -5.14
CA GLU A 592 17.29 1.58 -5.80
C GLU A 592 18.54 1.36 -4.92
N LEU A 593 18.44 1.63 -3.61
CA LEU A 593 19.51 1.31 -2.65
C LEU A 593 19.85 -0.19 -2.66
N GLY A 594 18.83 -1.06 -2.66
CA GLY A 594 18.98 -2.51 -2.73
C GLY A 594 19.71 -2.96 -4.00
N GLU A 595 19.35 -2.38 -5.16
CA GLU A 595 19.99 -2.64 -6.44
C GLU A 595 21.47 -2.22 -6.47
N ILE A 596 21.80 -1.08 -5.86
CA ILE A 596 23.20 -0.60 -5.74
C ILE A 596 24.00 -1.57 -4.87
N ARG A 597 23.51 -1.92 -3.68
CA ARG A 597 24.18 -2.83 -2.74
C ARG A 597 24.36 -4.23 -3.30
N LEU A 598 23.39 -4.73 -4.06
CA LEU A 598 23.48 -6.01 -4.76
C LEU A 598 24.66 -6.01 -5.75
N ARG A 599 24.79 -4.95 -6.59
CA ARG A 599 25.88 -4.84 -7.56
C ARG A 599 27.24 -4.65 -6.90
N MET A 600 27.31 -3.95 -5.78
CA MET A 600 28.52 -3.83 -4.97
C MET A 600 28.90 -5.12 -4.23
N GLY A 601 27.99 -6.11 -4.17
CA GLY A 601 28.21 -7.41 -3.54
C GLY A 601 27.92 -7.45 -2.03
N ASP A 602 27.27 -6.41 -1.49
CA ASP A 602 26.78 -6.39 -0.11
C ASP A 602 25.38 -7.03 -0.05
N LEU A 603 25.37 -8.37 -0.12
CA LEU A 603 24.13 -9.15 -0.22
C LEU A 603 23.24 -9.03 1.02
N LYS A 604 23.85 -8.77 2.20
CA LYS A 604 23.10 -8.65 3.45
C LYS A 604 22.33 -7.33 3.50
N GLU A 605 22.98 -6.24 3.15
CA GLU A 605 22.32 -4.93 3.13
C GLU A 605 21.31 -4.84 1.99
N ALA A 606 21.58 -5.43 0.83
CA ALA A 606 20.62 -5.55 -0.26
C ALA A 606 19.32 -6.26 0.18
N ASP A 607 19.44 -7.35 0.97
CA ASP A 607 18.27 -8.07 1.49
C ASP A 607 17.43 -7.22 2.43
N ASN A 608 18.08 -6.46 3.31
CA ASN A 608 17.41 -5.53 4.23
C ASN A 608 16.65 -4.44 3.46
N LEU A 609 17.30 -3.83 2.47
CA LEU A 609 16.72 -2.74 1.67
C LEU A 609 15.56 -3.21 0.79
N PHE A 610 15.65 -4.39 0.15
CA PHE A 610 14.52 -4.96 -0.58
C PHE A 610 13.34 -5.32 0.31
N ARG A 611 13.59 -5.69 1.57
CA ARG A 611 12.52 -5.90 2.54
C ARG A 611 11.83 -4.59 2.89
N GLN A 612 12.59 -3.51 3.16
CA GLN A 612 12.03 -2.19 3.41
C GLN A 612 11.21 -1.68 2.22
N ALA A 613 11.71 -1.85 0.98
CA ALA A 613 10.95 -1.53 -0.23
C ALA A 613 9.60 -2.28 -0.25
N HIS A 614 9.61 -3.57 0.10
CA HIS A 614 8.40 -4.39 0.14
C HIS A 614 7.42 -3.94 1.22
N GLU A 615 7.88 -3.60 2.41
CA GLU A 615 7.07 -3.09 3.53
C GLU A 615 6.34 -1.79 3.14
N LEU A 616 6.95 -0.98 2.27
CA LEU A 616 6.38 0.23 1.70
C LEU A 616 5.60 -0.01 0.39
N GLY A 617 5.22 -1.25 0.11
CA GLY A 617 4.33 -1.60 -1.01
C GLY A 617 5.01 -1.77 -2.37
N ARG A 618 6.35 -1.59 -2.48
CA ARG A 618 7.11 -1.83 -3.70
C ARG A 618 7.44 -3.32 -3.85
N ASP A 619 7.00 -3.97 -4.93
CA ASP A 619 7.45 -5.33 -5.24
C ASP A 619 8.95 -5.32 -5.57
N PRO A 620 9.82 -5.97 -4.76
CA PRO A 620 11.27 -5.92 -4.95
C PRO A 620 11.80 -6.83 -6.07
N VAL A 621 10.93 -7.42 -6.89
CA VAL A 621 11.33 -8.23 -8.07
C VAL A 621 11.57 -7.27 -9.26
N PRO A 622 12.66 -7.43 -10.04
CA PRO A 622 13.60 -8.57 -10.11
C PRO A 622 14.77 -8.55 -9.12
N GLY A 623 15.07 -7.44 -8.45
CA GLY A 623 16.26 -7.28 -7.60
C GLY A 623 16.37 -8.38 -6.54
N LEU A 624 15.28 -8.67 -5.82
CA LEU A 624 15.26 -9.75 -4.82
C LEU A 624 15.50 -11.13 -5.44
N ALA A 625 15.01 -11.40 -6.65
CA ALA A 625 15.27 -12.67 -7.33
C ALA A 625 16.75 -12.79 -7.71
N LEU A 626 17.38 -11.74 -8.21
CA LEU A 626 18.81 -11.71 -8.51
C LEU A 626 19.65 -11.83 -7.24
N LEU A 627 19.22 -11.24 -6.13
CA LEU A 627 19.85 -11.43 -4.82
C LEU A 627 19.80 -12.90 -4.39
N ARG A 628 18.64 -13.57 -4.48
CA ARG A 628 18.52 -15.01 -4.19
C ARG A 628 19.41 -15.85 -5.09
N LEU A 629 19.51 -15.49 -6.36
CA LEU A 629 20.45 -16.15 -7.29
C LEU A 629 21.90 -15.99 -6.85
N ALA A 630 22.32 -14.78 -6.47
CA ALA A 630 23.67 -14.49 -5.96
C ALA A 630 23.98 -15.20 -4.63
N GLN A 631 22.96 -15.53 -3.83
CA GLN A 631 23.06 -16.35 -2.61
C GLN A 631 23.06 -17.86 -2.88
N GLY A 632 23.01 -18.30 -4.16
CA GLY A 632 22.95 -19.72 -4.54
C GLY A 632 21.56 -20.35 -4.37
N GLN A 633 20.51 -19.56 -4.18
CA GLN A 633 19.13 -20.00 -3.97
C GLN A 633 18.31 -19.93 -5.28
N ALA A 634 18.77 -20.59 -6.32
CA ALA A 634 18.21 -20.48 -7.67
C ALA A 634 16.72 -20.85 -7.77
N GLU A 635 16.25 -21.86 -7.01
CA GLU A 635 14.84 -22.25 -6.98
C GLU A 635 13.95 -21.18 -6.33
N SER A 636 14.43 -20.49 -5.30
CA SER A 636 13.73 -19.35 -4.69
C SER A 636 13.64 -18.19 -5.68
N ALA A 637 14.72 -17.89 -6.40
CA ALA A 637 14.74 -16.87 -7.45
C ALA A 637 13.74 -17.19 -8.55
N ARG A 638 13.66 -18.44 -8.99
CA ARG A 638 12.70 -18.93 -9.98
C ARG A 638 11.25 -18.71 -9.52
N ALA A 639 10.95 -19.14 -8.30
CA ALA A 639 9.60 -19.02 -7.74
C ALA A 639 9.13 -17.56 -7.63
N LEU A 640 10.02 -16.62 -7.26
CA LEU A 640 9.72 -15.20 -7.23
C LEU A 640 9.36 -14.65 -8.62
N LEU A 641 10.16 -14.96 -9.63
CA LEU A 641 9.94 -14.49 -11.00
C LEU A 641 8.72 -15.13 -11.65
N ASP A 642 8.51 -16.44 -11.46
CA ASP A 642 7.34 -17.14 -11.99
C ASP A 642 6.05 -16.59 -11.36
N ARG A 643 6.05 -16.29 -10.06
CA ARG A 643 4.92 -15.64 -9.39
C ARG A 643 4.65 -14.25 -9.96
N ALA A 644 5.69 -13.41 -10.09
CA ALA A 644 5.54 -12.07 -10.63
C ALA A 644 5.03 -12.10 -12.09
N LEU A 645 5.56 -12.99 -12.92
CA LEU A 645 5.17 -13.12 -14.33
C LEU A 645 3.82 -13.85 -14.54
N SER A 646 3.26 -14.48 -13.51
CA SER A 646 1.94 -15.14 -13.57
C SER A 646 0.77 -14.16 -13.50
N ASP A 647 1.01 -12.90 -13.18
CA ASP A 647 -0.02 -11.85 -13.20
C ASP A 647 -0.46 -11.57 -14.65
N PRO A 648 -1.71 -11.89 -15.01
CA PRO A 648 -2.21 -11.71 -16.39
C PRO A 648 -2.39 -10.24 -16.78
N LEU A 649 -2.32 -9.33 -15.82
CA LEU A 649 -2.49 -7.89 -16.03
C LEU A 649 -1.15 -7.15 -16.21
N LEU A 650 -0.01 -7.84 -16.17
CA LEU A 650 1.28 -7.21 -16.44
C LEU A 650 1.36 -6.68 -17.87
N SER A 651 1.68 -5.40 -18.00
CA SER A 651 1.96 -4.81 -19.30
C SER A 651 3.21 -5.43 -19.94
N PRO A 652 3.35 -5.40 -21.28
CA PRO A 652 4.58 -5.88 -21.92
C PRO A 652 5.85 -5.20 -21.39
N LEU A 653 5.81 -3.90 -21.05
CA LEU A 653 6.96 -3.18 -20.48
C LEU A 653 7.31 -3.65 -19.07
N ASP A 654 6.30 -3.91 -18.22
CA ASP A 654 6.54 -4.45 -16.89
C ASP A 654 7.14 -5.86 -16.98
N ARG A 655 6.68 -6.68 -17.92
CA ARG A 655 7.26 -8.00 -18.21
C ARG A 655 8.71 -7.88 -18.67
N ALA A 656 9.01 -6.93 -19.57
CA ALA A 656 10.37 -6.72 -20.11
C ALA A 656 11.40 -6.44 -19.00
N ARG A 657 11.02 -5.83 -17.88
CA ARG A 657 11.89 -5.62 -16.70
C ARG A 657 12.25 -6.93 -15.98
N LEU A 658 11.37 -7.93 -16.02
CA LEU A 658 11.52 -9.22 -15.32
C LEU A 658 12.24 -10.27 -16.18
N LEU A 659 12.05 -10.20 -17.50
CA LEU A 659 12.51 -11.26 -18.42
C LEU A 659 14.03 -11.46 -18.44
N PRO A 660 14.92 -10.43 -18.36
CA PRO A 660 16.37 -10.67 -18.29
C PRO A 660 16.77 -11.53 -17.11
N ALA A 661 16.27 -11.22 -15.90
CA ALA A 661 16.51 -12.03 -14.69
C ALA A 661 15.93 -13.44 -14.82
N ARG A 662 14.75 -13.58 -15.44
CA ARG A 662 14.16 -14.91 -15.69
C ARG A 662 15.03 -15.77 -16.60
N ALA A 663 15.60 -15.19 -17.66
CA ALA A 663 16.51 -15.93 -18.56
C ALA A 663 17.75 -16.42 -17.81
N GLU A 664 18.37 -15.58 -16.97
CA GLU A 664 19.52 -15.96 -16.15
C GLU A 664 19.20 -17.07 -15.19
N VAL A 665 18.11 -16.96 -14.42
CA VAL A 665 17.66 -17.95 -13.44
C VAL A 665 17.32 -19.29 -14.13
N ALA A 666 16.62 -19.25 -15.27
CA ALA A 666 16.26 -20.44 -16.03
C ALA A 666 17.48 -21.23 -16.51
N LEU A 667 18.55 -20.55 -16.92
CA LEU A 667 19.79 -21.20 -17.30
C LEU A 667 20.50 -21.85 -16.09
N VAL A 668 20.54 -21.18 -14.95
CA VAL A 668 21.16 -21.75 -13.72
C VAL A 668 20.37 -22.95 -13.20
N THR A 669 19.03 -22.92 -13.32
CA THR A 669 18.18 -24.07 -12.95
C THR A 669 18.11 -25.15 -14.02
N GLY A 670 18.80 -24.99 -15.16
CA GLY A 670 18.87 -25.97 -16.25
C GLY A 670 17.68 -25.97 -17.21
N ASP A 671 16.73 -25.04 -17.07
CA ASP A 671 15.55 -24.97 -17.94
C ASP A 671 15.82 -24.12 -19.20
N ARG A 672 16.56 -24.72 -20.15
CA ARG A 672 16.90 -24.09 -21.43
C ARG A 672 15.66 -23.73 -22.27
N ALA A 673 14.56 -24.45 -22.10
CA ALA A 673 13.33 -24.19 -22.86
C ALA A 673 12.68 -22.88 -22.39
N VAL A 674 12.58 -22.67 -21.09
CA VAL A 674 12.09 -21.41 -20.49
C VAL A 674 13.02 -20.25 -20.85
N ALA A 675 14.33 -20.44 -20.76
CA ALA A 675 15.30 -19.37 -21.12
C ALA A 675 15.10 -18.91 -22.56
N ARG A 676 14.96 -19.84 -23.52
CA ARG A 676 14.74 -19.52 -24.94
C ARG A 676 13.40 -18.82 -25.18
N ALA A 677 12.30 -19.31 -24.56
CA ALA A 677 11.01 -18.67 -24.67
C ALA A 677 11.04 -17.24 -24.11
N THR A 678 11.72 -17.03 -22.99
CA THR A 678 11.91 -15.72 -22.35
C THR A 678 12.70 -14.75 -23.26
N ALA A 679 13.80 -15.18 -23.86
CA ALA A 679 14.57 -14.35 -24.79
C ALA A 679 13.76 -13.97 -26.03
N THR A 680 12.94 -14.91 -26.55
CA THR A 680 12.05 -14.66 -27.70
C THR A 680 10.95 -13.63 -27.35
N GLU A 681 10.33 -13.78 -26.17
CA GLU A 681 9.32 -12.82 -25.69
C GLU A 681 9.92 -11.41 -25.56
N LEU A 682 11.10 -11.31 -24.94
CA LEU A 682 11.79 -10.03 -24.76
C LEU A 682 12.14 -9.38 -26.10
N ALA A 683 12.58 -10.15 -27.09
CA ALA A 683 12.86 -9.66 -28.44
C ALA A 683 11.59 -9.09 -29.11
N THR A 684 10.46 -9.79 -28.98
CA THR A 684 9.17 -9.32 -29.52
C THR A 684 8.74 -8.00 -28.87
N ILE A 685 8.91 -7.86 -27.56
CA ILE A 685 8.60 -6.61 -26.85
C ILE A 685 9.55 -5.50 -27.32
N ALA A 686 10.85 -5.77 -27.41
CA ALA A 686 11.85 -4.79 -27.84
C ALA A 686 11.57 -4.23 -29.26
N GLU A 687 11.15 -5.09 -30.18
CA GLU A 687 10.71 -4.70 -31.53
C GLU A 687 9.44 -3.81 -31.48
N SER A 688 8.46 -4.18 -30.68
CA SER A 688 7.19 -3.44 -30.58
C SER A 688 7.38 -2.02 -30.03
N TYR A 689 8.30 -1.84 -29.10
CA TYR A 689 8.56 -0.55 -28.44
C TYR A 689 9.71 0.24 -29.07
N ALA A 690 10.46 -0.36 -29.98
CA ALA A 690 11.58 0.25 -30.70
C ALA A 690 12.63 0.91 -29.78
N SER A 691 12.84 0.35 -28.56
CA SER A 691 13.78 0.87 -27.57
C SER A 691 15.17 0.23 -27.74
N PRO A 692 16.24 1.04 -27.89
CA PRO A 692 17.61 0.51 -28.02
C PRO A 692 18.06 -0.31 -26.79
N ALA A 693 17.70 0.12 -25.58
CA ALA A 693 18.10 -0.59 -24.37
C ALA A 693 17.30 -1.90 -24.17
N LEU A 694 16.01 -1.95 -24.55
CA LEU A 694 15.27 -3.21 -24.59
C LEU A 694 15.82 -4.17 -25.65
N ALA A 695 16.24 -3.66 -26.83
CA ALA A 695 16.92 -4.45 -27.84
C ALA A 695 18.27 -4.99 -27.34
N ALA A 696 19.00 -4.20 -26.54
CA ALA A 696 20.24 -4.65 -25.90
C ALA A 696 19.97 -5.78 -24.89
N ALA A 697 18.94 -5.64 -24.06
CA ALA A 697 18.53 -6.66 -23.09
C ALA A 697 18.09 -7.97 -23.78
N ALA A 698 17.35 -7.86 -24.89
CA ALA A 698 16.96 -9.00 -25.72
C ALA A 698 18.18 -9.72 -26.34
N ALA A 699 19.11 -8.96 -26.91
CA ALA A 699 20.35 -9.51 -27.45
C ALA A 699 21.22 -10.16 -26.38
N PHE A 700 21.24 -9.61 -25.16
CA PHE A 700 21.94 -10.21 -24.02
C PHE A 700 21.30 -11.53 -23.60
N ALA A 701 19.98 -11.55 -23.41
CA ALA A 701 19.25 -12.76 -23.07
C ALA A 701 19.42 -13.85 -24.13
N GLN A 702 19.40 -13.49 -25.42
CA GLN A 702 19.67 -14.40 -26.51
C GLN A 702 21.11 -14.94 -26.44
N GLY A 703 22.09 -14.07 -26.18
CA GLY A 703 23.50 -14.48 -26.02
C GLY A 703 23.72 -15.43 -24.84
N LEU A 704 23.01 -15.23 -23.71
CA LEU A 704 23.00 -16.14 -22.57
C LEU A 704 22.45 -17.53 -22.97
N VAL A 705 21.33 -17.58 -23.69
CA VAL A 705 20.74 -18.83 -24.17
C VAL A 705 21.71 -19.58 -25.08
N GLU A 706 22.32 -18.88 -26.03
CA GLU A 706 23.28 -19.46 -27.00
C GLU A 706 24.57 -19.96 -26.32
N LEU A 707 25.02 -19.29 -25.24
CA LEU A 707 26.11 -19.80 -24.38
C LEU A 707 25.69 -21.10 -23.68
N GLY A 708 24.51 -21.12 -23.09
CA GLY A 708 23.96 -22.31 -22.41
C GLY A 708 23.72 -23.47 -23.37
N GLU A 709 23.56 -23.24 -24.66
CA GLU A 709 23.45 -24.21 -25.74
C GLU A 709 24.81 -24.59 -26.37
N GLU A 710 25.90 -23.99 -25.86
CA GLU A 710 27.27 -24.19 -26.38
C GLU A 710 27.45 -23.70 -27.83
N ASN A 711 26.58 -22.80 -28.28
CA ASN A 711 26.66 -22.17 -29.59
C ASN A 711 27.48 -20.89 -29.53
N PHE A 712 28.75 -21.03 -29.23
CA PHE A 712 29.65 -19.88 -28.97
C PHE A 712 29.75 -18.87 -30.12
N PRO A 713 29.77 -19.26 -31.43
CA PRO A 713 29.81 -18.29 -32.52
C PRO A 713 28.58 -17.36 -32.56
N ARG A 714 27.36 -17.92 -32.29
CA ARG A 714 26.15 -17.11 -32.24
C ARG A 714 26.12 -16.27 -30.96
N ALA A 715 26.48 -16.84 -29.82
CA ALA A 715 26.58 -16.11 -28.56
C ALA A 715 27.48 -14.88 -28.68
N ALA A 716 28.63 -15.01 -29.36
CA ALA A 716 29.53 -13.88 -29.60
C ALA A 716 28.89 -12.78 -30.46
N VAL A 717 28.05 -13.09 -31.44
CA VAL A 717 27.32 -12.11 -32.24
C VAL A 717 26.26 -11.39 -31.39
N SER A 718 25.44 -12.14 -30.66
CA SER A 718 24.39 -11.58 -29.83
C SER A 718 24.95 -10.70 -28.72
N LEU A 719 25.98 -11.17 -28.00
CA LEU A 719 26.61 -10.42 -26.89
C LEU A 719 27.37 -9.18 -27.38
N ARG A 720 27.99 -9.22 -28.56
CA ARG A 720 28.61 -8.03 -29.17
C ARG A 720 27.54 -6.99 -29.55
N SER A 721 26.37 -7.42 -30.03
CA SER A 721 25.24 -6.54 -30.31
C SER A 721 24.73 -5.90 -29.02
N ALA A 722 24.53 -6.68 -27.96
CA ALA A 722 24.12 -6.20 -26.62
C ALA A 722 25.12 -5.17 -26.08
N TRP A 723 26.42 -5.48 -26.09
CA TRP A 723 27.48 -4.56 -25.67
C TRP A 723 27.43 -3.23 -26.40
N ARG A 724 27.32 -3.25 -27.74
CA ARG A 724 27.27 -2.03 -28.57
C ARG A 724 26.06 -1.17 -28.20
N LEU A 725 24.87 -1.76 -28.14
CA LEU A 725 23.63 -1.06 -27.82
C LEU A 725 23.64 -0.48 -26.41
N TRP A 726 24.14 -1.21 -25.41
CA TRP A 726 24.25 -0.70 -24.03
C TRP A 726 25.30 0.41 -23.92
N LYS A 727 26.40 0.30 -24.66
CA LYS A 727 27.38 1.38 -24.74
C LYS A 727 26.80 2.65 -25.39
N GLU A 728 25.99 2.51 -26.43
CA GLU A 728 25.27 3.62 -27.07
C GLU A 728 24.21 4.23 -26.16
N SER A 729 23.65 3.45 -25.23
CA SER A 729 22.67 3.88 -24.24
C SER A 729 23.29 4.39 -22.92
N ASP A 730 24.63 4.46 -22.83
CA ASP A 730 25.40 4.88 -21.64
C ASP A 730 25.11 4.04 -20.37
N LEU A 731 25.10 2.70 -20.55
CA LEU A 731 24.86 1.70 -19.50
C LEU A 731 26.13 0.87 -19.25
N PRO A 732 27.13 1.42 -18.54
CA PRO A 732 28.48 0.82 -18.43
C PRO A 732 28.52 -0.52 -17.70
N TYR A 733 27.65 -0.75 -16.71
CA TYR A 733 27.60 -2.02 -15.99
C TYR A 733 27.06 -3.15 -16.87
N GLU A 734 25.96 -2.95 -17.54
CA GLU A 734 25.35 -3.91 -18.46
C GLU A 734 26.28 -4.19 -19.66
N ALA A 735 26.92 -3.14 -20.17
CA ALA A 735 27.94 -3.26 -21.23
C ALA A 735 29.13 -4.11 -20.76
N ALA A 736 29.62 -3.94 -19.53
CA ALA A 736 30.70 -4.74 -18.97
C ALA A 736 30.28 -6.22 -18.78
N ARG A 737 29.04 -6.49 -18.34
CA ARG A 737 28.50 -7.85 -18.25
C ARG A 737 28.47 -8.54 -19.63
N ALA A 738 28.01 -7.83 -20.67
CA ALA A 738 28.01 -8.37 -22.02
C ALA A 738 29.45 -8.70 -22.53
N ARG A 739 30.42 -7.83 -22.22
CA ARG A 739 31.82 -8.11 -22.54
C ARG A 739 32.39 -9.29 -21.79
N MET A 740 32.09 -9.44 -20.52
CA MET A 740 32.52 -10.60 -19.73
C MET A 740 32.01 -11.92 -20.37
N LEU A 741 30.73 -11.97 -20.72
CA LEU A 741 30.15 -13.16 -21.35
C LEU A 741 30.65 -13.36 -22.79
N LEU A 742 30.92 -12.28 -23.51
CA LEU A 742 31.56 -12.33 -24.82
C LEU A 742 32.99 -12.93 -24.73
N GLY A 743 33.74 -12.53 -23.73
CA GLY A 743 35.05 -13.11 -23.43
C GLY A 743 34.96 -14.59 -23.09
N GLN A 744 33.93 -14.99 -22.30
CA GLN A 744 33.64 -16.40 -22.05
C GLN A 744 33.33 -17.16 -23.35
N ALA A 745 32.47 -16.63 -24.22
CA ALA A 745 32.16 -17.27 -25.51
C ALA A 745 33.40 -17.48 -26.38
N TYR A 746 34.31 -16.50 -26.42
CA TYR A 746 35.58 -16.62 -27.13
C TYR A 746 36.49 -17.65 -26.50
N ARG A 747 36.61 -17.68 -25.18
CA ARG A 747 37.42 -18.71 -24.48
C ARG A 747 36.90 -20.11 -24.77
N ASP A 748 35.62 -20.32 -24.61
CA ASP A 748 34.99 -21.62 -24.77
C ASP A 748 34.97 -22.11 -26.25
N SER A 749 35.08 -21.16 -27.20
CA SER A 749 35.33 -21.47 -28.63
C SER A 749 36.82 -21.67 -28.99
N GLY A 750 37.73 -21.52 -28.01
CA GLY A 750 39.19 -21.68 -28.25
C GLY A 750 39.92 -20.39 -28.73
N ASN A 751 39.22 -19.26 -28.85
CA ASN A 751 39.84 -17.99 -29.25
C ASN A 751 40.36 -17.23 -28.03
N ARG A 752 41.52 -17.62 -27.51
CA ARG A 752 42.08 -17.10 -26.26
C ARG A 752 42.47 -15.64 -26.34
N ALA A 753 42.96 -15.17 -27.47
CA ALA A 753 43.42 -13.77 -27.61
C ALA A 753 42.27 -12.75 -27.50
N ASP A 754 41.17 -13.00 -28.19
CA ASP A 754 39.99 -12.16 -28.10
C ASP A 754 39.30 -12.31 -26.74
N ALA A 755 39.32 -13.53 -26.13
CA ALA A 755 38.80 -13.78 -24.80
C ALA A 755 39.49 -12.93 -23.72
N GLU A 756 40.84 -12.95 -23.72
CA GLU A 756 41.63 -12.15 -22.78
C GLU A 756 41.37 -10.65 -22.92
N LEU A 757 41.31 -10.14 -24.18
CA LEU A 757 41.01 -8.74 -24.45
C LEU A 757 39.66 -8.29 -23.87
N GLU A 758 38.61 -9.07 -24.13
CA GLU A 758 37.25 -8.74 -23.66
C GLU A 758 37.14 -8.87 -22.16
N LEU A 759 37.71 -9.91 -21.54
CA LEU A 759 37.69 -10.11 -20.08
C LEU A 759 38.48 -9.03 -19.33
N GLN A 760 39.66 -8.62 -19.83
CA GLN A 760 40.43 -7.51 -19.21
C GLN A 760 39.65 -6.20 -19.27
N ALA A 761 39.02 -5.90 -20.39
CA ALA A 761 38.23 -4.70 -20.55
C ALA A 761 36.94 -4.72 -19.68
N ALA A 762 36.36 -5.88 -19.48
CA ALA A 762 35.23 -6.06 -18.51
C ALA A 762 35.75 -5.85 -17.08
N ALA A 763 36.86 -6.48 -16.69
CA ALA A 763 37.47 -6.35 -15.35
C ALA A 763 37.76 -4.86 -15.03
N THR A 764 38.40 -4.13 -15.92
CA THR A 764 38.67 -2.68 -15.76
C THR A 764 37.36 -1.88 -15.54
N SER A 765 36.30 -2.23 -16.27
CA SER A 765 35.01 -1.57 -16.11
C SER A 765 34.37 -1.88 -14.74
N PHE A 766 34.39 -3.13 -14.29
CA PHE A 766 33.87 -3.54 -13.00
C PHE A 766 34.68 -2.96 -11.82
N GLU A 767 36.01 -2.88 -11.93
CA GLU A 767 36.87 -2.22 -10.95
C GLU A 767 36.51 -0.74 -10.77
N ARG A 768 36.33 -0.02 -11.89
CA ARG A 768 35.90 1.39 -11.87
C ARG A 768 34.53 1.58 -11.23
N LEU A 769 33.61 0.63 -11.42
CA LEU A 769 32.25 0.66 -10.87
C LEU A 769 32.19 0.18 -9.42
N GLY A 770 33.17 -0.58 -8.93
CA GLY A 770 33.13 -1.22 -7.62
C GLY A 770 32.24 -2.47 -7.58
N ALA A 771 32.05 -3.17 -8.72
CA ALA A 771 31.23 -4.38 -8.83
C ALA A 771 31.97 -5.62 -8.30
N ALA A 772 32.05 -5.76 -6.98
CA ALA A 772 32.91 -6.74 -6.30
C ALA A 772 32.64 -8.20 -6.70
N THR A 773 31.39 -8.57 -6.98
CA THR A 773 31.02 -9.91 -7.40
C THR A 773 31.50 -10.19 -8.82
N ASP A 774 31.29 -9.25 -9.75
CA ASP A 774 31.67 -9.41 -11.15
C ASP A 774 33.18 -9.35 -11.35
N ILE A 775 33.90 -8.58 -10.51
CA ILE A 775 35.39 -8.58 -10.45
C ILE A 775 35.89 -9.99 -10.17
N ARG A 776 35.35 -10.68 -9.14
CA ARG A 776 35.76 -12.06 -8.79
C ARG A 776 35.44 -13.05 -9.91
N LEU A 777 34.22 -12.94 -10.50
CA LEU A 777 33.83 -13.81 -11.60
C LEU A 777 34.74 -13.62 -12.83
N THR A 778 35.03 -12.39 -13.20
CA THR A 778 35.89 -12.08 -14.34
C THR A 778 37.34 -12.55 -14.10
N ALA A 779 37.84 -12.38 -12.86
CA ALA A 779 39.17 -12.89 -12.49
C ALA A 779 39.25 -14.42 -12.58
N ALA A 780 38.20 -15.15 -12.18
CA ALA A 780 38.13 -16.60 -12.33
C ALA A 780 38.10 -17.02 -13.82
N LEU A 781 37.41 -16.27 -14.68
CA LEU A 781 37.41 -16.50 -16.13
C LEU A 781 38.77 -16.23 -16.79
N LEU A 782 39.54 -15.26 -16.30
CA LEU A 782 40.89 -14.98 -16.77
C LEU A 782 41.95 -16.00 -16.32
N ALA A 783 41.74 -16.64 -15.17
CA ALA A 783 42.66 -17.62 -14.59
C ALA A 783 42.51 -19.04 -15.16
N GLY A 784 41.38 -19.38 -15.74
CA GLY A 784 41.07 -20.70 -16.32
C GLY A 784 41.03 -20.69 -17.82
#